data_f1e3a7c2c0b04589b9dab785ba1159b1
#
_entry.id   f1e3a7c2c0b04589b9dab785ba1159b1
#
_cell.length_a   1.000
_cell.length_b   1.000
_cell.length_c   1.000
_cell.angle_alpha   90.00
_cell.angle_beta   90.00
_cell.angle_gamma   90.00
#
_symmetry.space_group_name_H-M   'P 1'
#
loop_
_entity.id
_entity.type
_entity.pdbx_description
1 polymer ?
#
loop_
_entity_poly.entity_id
_entity_poly.type
_entity_poly.pdbx_seq_one_letter_code
_entity_poly.pdbx_strand_id
1 'polypeptide(L)'
;MRVMRVQRATAVLNDSRILGSKCTSRCSARFLSVGASAPGSHPAPLIAAPLRIEGRRYFSLTKSRFASPANAAATAALKRAAEEAANLTPEAVFEKMSPAEKQRLSRVRNIGIAAHIDSGKTTATERVLFYTGRIKAIHEVRGRDGAGAKMDSMELEREKGITIQSAATFCDWKKVENGVEETYHINLIDTPGHIDFTIEVERALRVLDGAVMILCAVSGVQSQTITVDRQMRRYNIPRISFVNKMDRMGANPWKAVEQINSKLKIPAAAIQIPIGVEDQFKGVVDLIEMKAIYSEGPKGTIVRHGPVPEDLKEFAEQKRQELIEKLADVDDEIAEIFLEEKTPSNEQISNAIRRSTVALKFTPVMMGSALADKSIQPLLDAVCDYLPNPADVENVALDRSKNEAQTKLVPYNSLPFVGLAFKLEENNYGQLTYIRVYQGSLKKGTWLFNSRTDKKVRIPRIVRMHSNEMEDVSEVGAGEICAVFGVDCASGDTFTDGNLPYTMSSMFVPDAVMSLSIKPKKSTDADNFSKAMNRFQREDPTFRLFVDEESEETIISGMGELHLEIYIERLRREYKVDCTTGQPRVAYRETISNRADYDFLLRRQTGGPGDFARVGGWIEPNEEPEKNDFVNAVVGGVIPDKFISACGKGFEIACEKGPLLGHKVIGARMVVNDGATHVTDSSDYAFNLAAQMAFRKAFADAGGVVLEPLMKTTIMAPNEFQGNVLMLVNKRNATIIDTEIGSEDFTLIADCSLNAMFGFSTQLRAATQGKGEFSMEFSHYAAAPPHLQRELCAKYQKELEAKRTK
;
A
#
# COMPACT_ATOMS: atom_id res chain seq x y z
N MET A 1 37.78 -3.79 -15.88
CA MET A 1 37.81 -4.78 -16.99
C MET A 1 36.51 -5.64 -17.06
N ARG A 2 35.94 -6.16 -15.98
CA ARG A 2 34.69 -6.98 -16.05
C ARG A 2 33.44 -6.17 -16.39
N VAL A 3 33.31 -4.98 -15.84
CA VAL A 3 32.19 -4.05 -16.15
C VAL A 3 32.22 -3.53 -17.58
N MET A 4 33.43 -3.30 -18.14
CA MET A 4 33.56 -2.96 -19.56
C MET A 4 33.11 -4.09 -20.50
N ARG A 5 33.18 -5.39 -20.09
CA ARG A 5 32.67 -6.48 -20.90
C ARG A 5 31.14 -6.53 -20.95
N VAL A 6 30.46 -6.16 -19.84
CA VAL A 6 28.99 -6.05 -19.79
C VAL A 6 28.50 -4.92 -20.71
N GLN A 7 29.19 -3.78 -20.69
CA GLN A 7 28.86 -2.66 -21.58
C GLN A 7 29.08 -2.99 -23.07
N ARG A 8 30.13 -3.77 -23.39
CA ARG A 8 30.34 -4.24 -24.78
C ARG A 8 29.29 -5.23 -25.25
N ALA A 9 28.80 -6.11 -24.39
CA ALA A 9 27.70 -7.04 -24.72
C ALA A 9 26.38 -6.31 -25.01
N THR A 10 26.13 -5.22 -24.31
CA THR A 10 24.93 -4.38 -24.52
C THR A 10 25.05 -3.56 -25.81
N ALA A 11 26.23 -3.07 -26.12
CA ALA A 11 26.51 -2.35 -27.38
C ALA A 11 26.35 -3.26 -28.64
N VAL A 12 26.79 -4.50 -28.54
CA VAL A 12 26.64 -5.47 -29.66
C VAL A 12 25.17 -5.81 -29.93
N LEU A 13 24.30 -5.78 -28.88
CA LEU A 13 22.86 -5.98 -29.08
C LEU A 13 22.19 -4.77 -29.74
N ASN A 14 22.68 -3.55 -29.53
CA ASN A 14 22.17 -2.37 -30.21
C ASN A 14 22.59 -2.28 -31.67
N ASP A 15 23.82 -2.72 -32.01
CA ASP A 15 24.30 -2.72 -33.41
C ASP A 15 23.61 -3.77 -34.30
N SER A 16 23.11 -4.88 -33.72
CA SER A 16 22.35 -5.88 -34.51
C SER A 16 20.97 -5.37 -34.99
N ARG A 17 20.50 -4.23 -34.54
CA ARG A 17 19.28 -3.55 -35.03
C ARG A 17 19.51 -2.73 -36.32
N ILE A 18 20.73 -2.40 -36.66
CA ILE A 18 21.05 -1.60 -37.85
C ILE A 18 21.15 -2.48 -39.11
N LEU A 19 21.31 -3.77 -38.97
CA LEU A 19 21.45 -4.69 -40.10
C LEU A 19 20.13 -5.32 -40.60
N GLY A 20 18.96 -4.97 -40.00
CA GLY A 20 17.66 -5.51 -40.39
C GLY A 20 16.83 -4.71 -41.38
N SER A 21 17.33 -3.62 -41.95
CA SER A 21 16.55 -2.69 -42.79
C SER A 21 16.96 -2.59 -44.26
N LYS A 22 17.48 -3.69 -44.85
CA LYS A 22 17.65 -3.75 -46.31
C LYS A 22 17.31 -5.15 -46.82
N CYS A 23 16.05 -5.41 -47.03
CA CYS A 23 15.55 -6.35 -48.02
C CYS A 23 14.05 -6.13 -48.24
N THR A 24 13.75 -5.13 -49.06
CA THR A 24 12.46 -4.98 -49.72
C THR A 24 12.71 -5.02 -51.21
N SER A 25 12.39 -6.11 -51.85
CA SER A 25 12.08 -6.12 -53.26
C SER A 25 10.97 -7.12 -53.57
N ARG A 26 9.86 -6.54 -53.97
CA ARG A 26 8.88 -6.96 -54.94
C ARG A 26 8.31 -8.37 -54.87
N CYS A 27 7.04 -8.43 -54.56
CA CYS A 27 6.09 -9.18 -55.40
C CYS A 27 4.69 -8.54 -55.34
N SER A 28 4.31 -8.03 -56.50
CA SER A 28 3.00 -7.50 -56.83
C SER A 28 2.12 -8.66 -57.33
N ALA A 29 0.87 -8.75 -56.93
CA ALA A 29 -0.23 -9.30 -57.69
C ALA A 29 -1.60 -8.88 -57.10
N ARG A 30 -2.20 -8.02 -57.83
CA ARG A 30 -3.51 -7.97 -58.51
C ARG A 30 -4.76 -8.22 -57.65
N PHE A 31 -5.50 -7.13 -57.54
CA PHE A 31 -6.95 -7.06 -57.31
C PHE A 31 -7.74 -7.72 -58.48
N LEU A 32 -8.82 -8.38 -58.12
CA LEU A 32 -10.04 -8.46 -58.96
C LEU A 32 -11.28 -8.44 -58.06
N SER A 33 -12.09 -7.45 -58.26
CA SER A 33 -13.42 -7.21 -57.79
C SER A 33 -14.48 -7.87 -58.67
N VAL A 34 -15.59 -8.34 -58.10
CA VAL A 34 -16.96 -8.46 -58.69
C VAL A 34 -17.81 -9.01 -57.53
N GLY A 35 -18.89 -8.45 -57.07
CA GLY A 35 -20.05 -7.87 -57.70
C GLY A 35 -21.28 -8.46 -56.98
N ALA A 36 -22.15 -7.64 -56.53
CA ALA A 36 -23.37 -7.80 -55.73
C ALA A 36 -24.43 -8.83 -56.20
N SER A 37 -25.20 -9.40 -55.26
CA SER A 37 -26.70 -9.28 -55.17
C SER A 37 -27.32 -10.32 -54.20
N ALA A 38 -28.23 -9.88 -53.34
CA ALA A 38 -29.19 -10.66 -52.54
C ALA A 38 -30.51 -10.92 -53.39
N PRO A 39 -31.58 -11.55 -52.91
CA PRO A 39 -31.90 -12.14 -51.59
C PRO A 39 -32.73 -13.49 -51.68
N GLY A 40 -33.01 -14.11 -50.50
CA GLY A 40 -34.26 -14.87 -50.39
C GLY A 40 -34.28 -16.25 -49.70
N SER A 41 -35.01 -16.38 -48.63
CA SER A 41 -35.81 -17.50 -48.11
C SER A 41 -35.19 -18.64 -47.28
N HIS A 42 -35.70 -18.77 -46.07
CA HIS A 42 -35.66 -19.96 -45.20
C HIS A 42 -36.36 -21.18 -45.80
N PRO A 43 -36.11 -22.43 -45.40
CA PRO A 43 -36.57 -22.98 -44.12
C PRO A 43 -35.65 -24.04 -43.46
N ALA A 44 -36.05 -24.40 -42.20
CA ALA A 44 -35.47 -25.39 -41.28
C ALA A 44 -35.84 -26.84 -41.66
N PRO A 45 -35.61 -27.84 -40.75
CA PRO A 45 -34.39 -28.44 -40.24
C PRO A 45 -34.26 -29.93 -40.58
N LEU A 46 -33.10 -30.55 -40.45
CA LEU A 46 -32.98 -32.00 -40.50
C LEU A 46 -31.85 -32.52 -39.56
N ILE A 47 -32.27 -33.45 -38.77
CA ILE A 47 -31.56 -34.34 -37.86
C ILE A 47 -30.54 -35.22 -38.65
N ALA A 48 -29.34 -35.37 -38.16
CA ALA A 48 -28.50 -36.50 -38.50
C ALA A 48 -27.47 -36.83 -37.41
N ALA A 49 -27.35 -38.13 -37.21
CA ALA A 49 -26.63 -38.85 -36.16
C ALA A 49 -25.09 -38.87 -36.32
N PRO A 50 -24.35 -39.44 -35.34
CA PRO A 50 -22.93 -39.24 -35.18
C PRO A 50 -22.11 -40.20 -36.03
N LEU A 51 -21.08 -39.68 -36.72
CA LEU A 51 -20.03 -40.49 -37.33
C LEU A 51 -18.79 -40.52 -36.42
N ARG A 52 -18.49 -41.73 -35.96
CA ARG A 52 -17.26 -42.16 -35.34
C ARG A 52 -16.12 -42.06 -36.37
N ILE A 53 -15.05 -41.32 -36.06
CA ILE A 53 -13.78 -41.47 -36.76
C ILE A 53 -12.69 -41.67 -35.71
N GLU A 54 -12.17 -42.88 -35.65
CA GLU A 54 -10.90 -43.26 -35.04
C GLU A 54 -9.75 -42.69 -35.88
N GLY A 55 -8.73 -42.18 -35.22
CA GLY A 55 -7.50 -41.75 -35.88
C GLY A 55 -6.64 -40.88 -34.99
N ARG A 56 -6.07 -41.43 -33.94
CA ARG A 56 -4.95 -40.82 -33.25
C ARG A 56 -3.75 -40.74 -34.17
N ARG A 57 -3.41 -39.55 -34.63
CA ARG A 57 -2.03 -39.22 -35.03
C ARG A 57 -1.47 -38.17 -34.11
N TYR A 58 -0.53 -38.58 -33.28
CA TYR A 58 0.34 -37.70 -32.55
C TYR A 58 1.15 -36.86 -33.53
N PHE A 59 0.87 -35.56 -33.58
CA PHE A 59 1.80 -34.61 -34.16
C PHE A 59 2.75 -34.20 -33.03
N SER A 60 3.93 -34.76 -33.04
CA SER A 60 5.10 -34.27 -32.37
C SER A 60 5.47 -32.92 -33.01
N LEU A 61 5.14 -31.84 -32.38
CA LEU A 61 5.70 -30.52 -32.70
C LEU A 61 7.16 -30.52 -32.25
N THR A 62 8.02 -30.92 -33.15
CA THR A 62 9.45 -30.60 -33.07
C THR A 62 9.59 -29.07 -32.93
N LYS A 63 10.11 -28.63 -31.78
CA LYS A 63 10.61 -27.27 -31.58
C LYS A 63 11.56 -26.94 -32.74
N SER A 64 11.11 -26.19 -33.72
CA SER A 64 11.95 -25.67 -34.76
C SER A 64 12.92 -24.65 -34.20
N ARG A 65 14.17 -25.02 -34.16
CA ARG A 65 15.34 -24.20 -33.99
C ARG A 65 15.38 -23.09 -35.06
N PHE A 66 15.19 -21.84 -34.62
CA PHE A 66 15.79 -20.67 -35.25
C PHE A 66 16.16 -19.65 -34.19
N ALA A 67 17.13 -20.00 -33.32
CA ALA A 67 17.96 -19.00 -32.68
C ALA A 67 19.29 -19.04 -33.43
N SER A 68 19.67 -17.95 -34.06
CA SER A 68 21.00 -17.85 -34.65
C SER A 68 22.07 -18.02 -33.55
N PRO A 69 23.23 -18.65 -33.86
CA PRO A 69 24.29 -18.86 -32.84
C PRO A 69 24.73 -17.57 -32.15
N ALA A 70 24.59 -16.42 -32.80
CA ALA A 70 24.88 -15.12 -32.23
C ALA A 70 23.91 -14.71 -31.10
N ASN A 71 22.61 -15.05 -31.26
CA ASN A 71 21.63 -14.74 -30.21
C ASN A 71 21.78 -15.67 -28.98
N ALA A 72 22.13 -16.93 -29.17
CA ALA A 72 22.37 -17.86 -28.07
C ALA A 72 23.64 -17.49 -27.30
N ALA A 73 24.71 -17.04 -27.97
CA ALA A 73 25.93 -16.57 -27.35
C ALA A 73 25.71 -15.25 -26.58
N ALA A 74 24.96 -14.32 -27.15
CA ALA A 74 24.58 -13.08 -26.48
C ALA A 74 23.71 -13.31 -25.21
N THR A 75 22.73 -14.22 -25.29
CA THR A 75 21.89 -14.61 -24.14
C THR A 75 22.70 -15.31 -23.06
N ALA A 76 23.64 -16.19 -23.45
CA ALA A 76 24.54 -16.87 -22.51
C ALA A 76 25.53 -15.88 -21.85
N ALA A 77 26.02 -14.89 -22.59
CA ALA A 77 26.87 -13.83 -22.04
C ALA A 77 26.12 -12.92 -21.06
N LEU A 78 24.87 -12.56 -21.35
CA LEU A 78 24.00 -11.81 -20.44
C LEU A 78 23.66 -12.60 -19.17
N LYS A 79 23.42 -13.90 -19.31
CA LYS A 79 23.15 -14.77 -18.17
C LYS A 79 24.39 -14.92 -17.26
N ARG A 80 25.56 -15.11 -17.84
CA ARG A 80 26.83 -15.11 -17.08
C ARG A 80 27.14 -13.76 -16.43
N ALA A 81 26.87 -12.66 -17.11
CA ALA A 81 27.04 -11.34 -16.56
C ALA A 81 26.06 -11.07 -15.40
N ALA A 82 24.82 -11.58 -15.50
CA ALA A 82 23.83 -11.53 -14.42
C ALA A 82 24.24 -12.41 -13.23
N GLU A 83 24.75 -13.62 -13.48
CA GLU A 83 25.28 -14.52 -12.45
C GLU A 83 26.55 -13.96 -11.78
N GLU A 84 27.44 -13.33 -12.55
CA GLU A 84 28.62 -12.62 -12.01
C GLU A 84 28.23 -11.37 -11.19
N ALA A 85 27.19 -10.67 -11.60
CA ALA A 85 26.67 -9.52 -10.86
C ALA A 85 25.91 -9.93 -9.58
N ALA A 86 25.18 -11.06 -9.64
CA ALA A 86 24.47 -11.60 -8.47
C ALA A 86 25.43 -12.13 -7.37
N ASN A 87 26.69 -12.42 -7.74
CA ASN A 87 27.74 -12.84 -6.80
C ASN A 87 28.58 -11.67 -6.26
N LEU A 88 28.34 -10.44 -6.71
CA LEU A 88 28.97 -9.24 -6.16
C LEU A 88 28.15 -8.70 -4.99
N THR A 89 28.84 -8.28 -3.91
CA THR A 89 28.14 -7.56 -2.84
C THR A 89 27.53 -6.26 -3.38
N PRO A 90 26.41 -5.78 -2.82
CA PRO A 90 25.79 -4.51 -3.21
C PRO A 90 26.77 -3.34 -3.24
N GLU A 91 27.68 -3.29 -2.27
CA GLU A 91 28.73 -2.27 -2.17
C GLU A 91 29.70 -2.33 -3.36
N ALA A 92 30.12 -3.54 -3.75
CA ALA A 92 31.01 -3.74 -4.89
C ALA A 92 30.34 -3.40 -6.24
N VAL A 93 29.02 -3.54 -6.34
CA VAL A 93 28.25 -3.10 -7.52
C VAL A 93 28.15 -1.58 -7.55
N PHE A 94 27.87 -0.96 -6.38
CA PHE A 94 27.77 0.49 -6.25
C PHE A 94 29.11 1.18 -6.55
N GLU A 95 30.24 0.65 -6.08
CA GLU A 95 31.56 1.19 -6.40
C GLU A 95 31.86 1.19 -7.91
N LYS A 96 31.36 0.19 -8.65
CA LYS A 96 31.54 0.02 -10.10
C LYS A 96 30.61 0.84 -10.97
N MET A 97 29.64 1.51 -10.38
CA MET A 97 28.74 2.41 -11.13
C MET A 97 29.53 3.56 -11.77
N SER A 98 29.08 3.98 -12.96
CA SER A 98 29.64 5.16 -13.61
C SER A 98 29.39 6.42 -12.76
N PRO A 99 30.31 7.39 -12.75
CA PRO A 99 30.09 8.66 -12.06
C PRO A 99 28.80 9.37 -12.49
N ALA A 100 28.45 9.32 -13.77
CA ALA A 100 27.23 9.90 -14.30
C ALA A 100 25.96 9.24 -13.73
N GLU A 101 25.99 7.93 -13.48
CA GLU A 101 24.83 7.20 -12.91
C GLU A 101 24.71 7.44 -11.42
N LYS A 102 25.84 7.51 -10.68
CA LYS A 102 25.84 7.93 -9.27
C LYS A 102 25.27 9.34 -9.14
N GLN A 103 25.68 10.27 -10.00
CA GLN A 103 25.18 11.64 -10.01
C GLN A 103 23.69 11.70 -10.39
N ARG A 104 23.20 10.89 -11.34
CA ARG A 104 21.78 10.76 -11.64
C ARG A 104 20.98 10.32 -10.42
N LEU A 105 21.42 9.26 -9.74
CA LEU A 105 20.73 8.73 -8.56
C LEU A 105 20.75 9.71 -7.38
N SER A 106 21.86 10.41 -7.15
CA SER A 106 21.94 11.40 -6.06
C SER A 106 20.94 12.55 -6.21
N ARG A 107 20.47 12.80 -7.45
CA ARG A 107 19.50 13.85 -7.78
C ARG A 107 18.05 13.38 -7.84
N VAL A 108 17.77 12.08 -7.63
CA VAL A 108 16.40 11.55 -7.58
C VAL A 108 15.90 11.58 -6.14
N ARG A 109 14.65 11.99 -5.95
CA ARG A 109 13.94 11.92 -4.67
C ARG A 109 12.56 11.30 -4.88
N ASN A 110 12.24 10.22 -4.18
CA ASN A 110 10.91 9.63 -4.15
C ASN A 110 10.29 9.96 -2.80
N ILE A 111 9.43 10.97 -2.76
CA ILE A 111 8.89 11.49 -1.50
C ILE A 111 7.38 11.40 -1.45
N GLY A 112 6.87 11.16 -0.24
CA GLY A 112 5.46 11.26 0.07
C GLY A 112 5.14 12.49 0.89
N ILE A 113 3.99 13.10 0.64
CA ILE A 113 3.44 14.10 1.55
C ILE A 113 2.36 13.44 2.39
N ALA A 114 2.60 13.38 3.69
CA ALA A 114 1.70 12.79 4.66
C ALA A 114 1.27 13.84 5.69
N ALA A 115 0.02 13.75 6.11
CA ALA A 115 -0.56 14.75 6.99
C ALA A 115 -1.89 14.28 7.58
N HIS A 116 -2.27 14.86 8.72
CA HIS A 116 -3.65 14.74 9.20
C HIS A 116 -4.62 15.58 8.35
N ILE A 117 -5.90 15.29 8.49
CA ILE A 117 -6.98 16.02 7.80
C ILE A 117 -6.88 17.52 8.17
N ASP A 118 -7.12 18.39 7.20
CA ASP A 118 -7.06 19.84 7.38
C ASP A 118 -5.71 20.45 7.82
N SER A 119 -4.58 19.72 7.75
CA SER A 119 -3.25 20.30 7.98
C SER A 119 -2.79 21.26 6.86
N GLY A 120 -3.46 21.22 5.71
CA GLY A 120 -3.11 21.99 4.52
C GLY A 120 -2.19 21.23 3.57
N LYS A 121 -2.26 19.89 3.57
CA LYS A 121 -1.51 19.00 2.68
C LYS A 121 -1.68 19.39 1.20
N THR A 122 -2.89 19.33 0.68
CA THR A 122 -3.19 19.64 -0.73
C THR A 122 -2.78 21.06 -1.11
N THR A 123 -2.92 22.04 -0.18
CA THR A 123 -2.44 23.41 -0.39
C THR A 123 -0.93 23.46 -0.53
N ALA A 124 -0.19 22.74 0.32
CA ALA A 124 1.27 22.69 0.23
C ALA A 124 1.73 21.99 -1.07
N THR A 125 1.08 20.89 -1.45
CA THR A 125 1.35 20.19 -2.70
C THR A 125 1.13 21.09 -3.93
N GLU A 126 0.03 21.84 -3.98
CA GLU A 126 -0.22 22.82 -5.05
C GLU A 126 0.89 23.90 -5.12
N ARG A 127 1.44 24.34 -3.99
CA ARG A 127 2.56 25.29 -3.96
C ARG A 127 3.85 24.67 -4.47
N VAL A 128 4.13 23.42 -4.07
CA VAL A 128 5.28 22.66 -4.59
C VAL A 128 5.20 22.58 -6.11
N LEU A 129 4.05 22.19 -6.66
CA LEU A 129 3.85 22.10 -8.11
C LEU A 129 3.98 23.45 -8.82
N PHE A 130 3.54 24.52 -8.18
CA PHE A 130 3.67 25.88 -8.73
C PHE A 130 5.13 26.34 -8.77
N TYR A 131 5.87 26.21 -7.67
CA TYR A 131 7.27 26.66 -7.61
C TYR A 131 8.21 25.80 -8.48
N THR A 132 7.87 24.54 -8.73
CA THR A 132 8.58 23.68 -9.69
C THR A 132 8.14 23.89 -11.15
N GLY A 133 7.21 24.83 -11.40
CA GLY A 133 6.75 25.18 -12.74
C GLY A 133 5.84 24.16 -13.40
N ARG A 134 5.36 23.16 -12.65
CA ARG A 134 4.44 22.13 -13.18
C ARG A 134 3.03 22.64 -13.40
N ILE A 135 2.58 23.60 -12.60
CA ILE A 135 1.31 24.31 -12.80
C ILE A 135 1.56 25.81 -12.98
N LYS A 136 0.78 26.43 -13.86
CA LYS A 136 0.90 27.86 -14.16
C LYS A 136 0.13 28.76 -13.18
N ALA A 137 -0.87 28.21 -12.54
CA ALA A 137 -1.72 28.91 -11.59
C ALA A 137 -2.00 27.99 -10.40
N ILE A 138 -2.12 28.60 -9.22
CA ILE A 138 -2.46 27.92 -7.98
C ILE A 138 -3.98 27.83 -7.90
N HIS A 139 -4.52 26.64 -7.62
CA HIS A 139 -5.97 26.41 -7.50
C HIS A 139 -6.39 26.22 -6.05
N GLU A 140 -7.63 26.59 -5.75
CA GLU A 140 -8.21 26.38 -4.44
C GLU A 140 -8.68 24.92 -4.26
N VAL A 141 -8.36 24.33 -3.11
CA VAL A 141 -8.68 22.91 -2.79
C VAL A 141 -10.18 22.62 -2.93
N ARG A 142 -11.04 23.55 -2.52
CA ARG A 142 -12.50 23.37 -2.57
C ARG A 142 -13.15 23.76 -3.90
N GLY A 143 -12.37 23.98 -4.94
CA GLY A 143 -12.87 24.25 -6.28
C GLY A 143 -13.74 25.51 -6.40
N ARG A 144 -13.63 26.48 -5.49
CA ARG A 144 -14.36 27.76 -5.57
C ARG A 144 -13.98 28.57 -6.80
N ASP A 145 -12.79 28.32 -7.34
CA ASP A 145 -12.29 28.86 -8.60
C ASP A 145 -12.79 28.08 -9.84
N GLY A 146 -13.61 27.06 -9.66
CA GLY A 146 -14.15 26.20 -10.72
C GLY A 146 -13.20 25.12 -11.25
N ALA A 147 -11.92 25.12 -10.82
CA ALA A 147 -10.89 24.17 -11.29
C ALA A 147 -10.56 23.10 -10.25
N GLY A 148 -10.48 23.47 -8.96
CA GLY A 148 -10.05 22.58 -7.87
C GLY A 148 -8.55 22.26 -7.92
N ALA A 149 -8.03 21.64 -6.87
CA ALA A 149 -6.63 21.26 -6.78
C ALA A 149 -6.25 20.24 -7.86
N LYS A 150 -5.07 20.42 -8.46
CA LYS A 150 -4.60 19.57 -9.57
C LYS A 150 -4.38 18.11 -9.16
N MET A 151 -3.96 17.88 -7.91
CA MET A 151 -3.73 16.54 -7.40
C MET A 151 -5.01 15.80 -7.05
N ASP A 152 -6.07 16.50 -6.64
CA ASP A 152 -7.39 15.89 -6.39
C ASP A 152 -8.07 15.60 -7.73
N SER A 153 -7.75 14.43 -8.30
CA SER A 153 -8.17 14.04 -9.65
C SER A 153 -9.65 13.69 -9.75
N MET A 154 -10.21 13.18 -8.65
CA MET A 154 -11.62 12.77 -8.58
C MET A 154 -12.52 13.96 -8.23
N GLU A 155 -13.70 14.01 -8.88
CA GLU A 155 -14.75 14.99 -8.54
C GLU A 155 -15.20 14.84 -7.07
N LEU A 156 -15.24 13.60 -6.58
CA LEU A 156 -15.61 13.26 -5.21
C LEU A 156 -14.62 13.80 -4.17
N GLU A 157 -13.32 13.81 -4.47
CA GLU A 157 -12.29 14.42 -3.64
C GLU A 157 -12.52 15.92 -3.48
N ARG A 158 -12.79 16.61 -4.59
CA ARG A 158 -13.05 18.04 -4.60
C ARG A 158 -14.32 18.42 -3.85
N GLU A 159 -15.39 17.61 -4.00
CA GLU A 159 -16.65 17.82 -3.28
C GLU A 159 -16.51 17.61 -1.77
N LYS A 160 -15.86 16.53 -1.36
CA LYS A 160 -15.66 16.21 0.06
C LYS A 160 -14.51 17.01 0.68
N GLY A 161 -13.60 17.55 -0.13
CA GLY A 161 -12.41 18.27 0.32
C GLY A 161 -11.37 17.40 1.02
N ILE A 162 -11.33 16.11 0.68
CA ILE A 162 -10.39 15.12 1.22
C ILE A 162 -9.73 14.34 0.08
N THR A 163 -8.45 14.03 0.21
CA THR A 163 -7.76 13.12 -0.71
C THR A 163 -8.19 11.69 -0.42
N ILE A 164 -8.64 10.97 -1.43
CA ILE A 164 -9.14 9.59 -1.35
C ILE A 164 -8.10 8.63 -1.93
N GLN A 165 -7.59 8.94 -3.12
CA GLN A 165 -6.57 8.14 -3.80
C GLN A 165 -5.21 8.83 -3.77
N SER A 166 -4.15 8.06 -3.64
CA SER A 166 -2.80 8.59 -3.77
C SER A 166 -2.58 9.07 -5.21
N ALA A 167 -2.11 10.30 -5.38
CA ALA A 167 -1.78 10.85 -6.67
C ALA A 167 -0.25 10.93 -6.83
N ALA A 168 0.27 10.38 -7.92
CA ALA A 168 1.69 10.46 -8.24
C ALA A 168 1.95 11.55 -9.27
N THR A 169 2.94 12.36 -9.02
CA THR A 169 3.43 13.37 -9.97
C THR A 169 4.94 13.44 -9.90
N PHE A 170 5.55 14.06 -10.90
CA PHE A 170 6.96 14.36 -10.87
C PHE A 170 7.19 15.85 -11.12
N CYS A 171 8.24 16.36 -10.55
CA CYS A 171 8.66 17.74 -10.74
C CYS A 171 10.17 17.86 -10.66
N ASP A 172 10.71 18.88 -11.32
CA ASP A 172 12.13 19.18 -11.29
C ASP A 172 12.35 20.43 -10.44
N TRP A 173 13.21 20.31 -9.44
CA TRP A 173 13.62 21.42 -8.59
C TRP A 173 15.04 21.84 -8.90
N LYS A 174 15.23 23.15 -9.11
CA LYS A 174 16.53 23.73 -9.40
C LYS A 174 17.08 24.39 -8.16
N LYS A 175 18.17 23.86 -7.66
CA LYS A 175 18.89 24.36 -6.50
C LYS A 175 20.26 24.90 -6.92
N VAL A 176 20.65 26.04 -6.36
CA VAL A 176 21.96 26.61 -6.60
C VAL A 176 22.89 26.22 -5.47
N GLU A 177 23.86 25.37 -5.74
CA GLU A 177 24.91 24.95 -4.81
C GLU A 177 26.27 25.45 -5.29
N ASN A 178 26.97 26.18 -4.45
CA ASN A 178 28.30 26.72 -4.78
C ASN A 178 28.35 27.50 -6.14
N GLY A 179 27.26 28.16 -6.50
CA GLY A 179 27.15 28.91 -7.77
C GLY A 179 26.85 28.02 -8.99
N VAL A 180 26.63 26.73 -8.82
CA VAL A 180 26.21 25.79 -9.87
C VAL A 180 24.74 25.46 -9.69
N GLU A 181 23.95 25.63 -10.76
CA GLU A 181 22.54 25.22 -10.77
C GLU A 181 22.44 23.70 -10.97
N GLU A 182 21.96 23.00 -9.96
CA GLU A 182 21.70 21.56 -10.01
C GLU A 182 20.20 21.28 -10.06
N THR A 183 19.81 20.36 -10.93
CA THR A 183 18.39 19.97 -11.08
C THR A 183 18.15 18.62 -10.40
N TYR A 184 17.25 18.63 -9.42
CA TYR A 184 16.76 17.45 -8.72
C TYR A 184 15.44 16.99 -9.31
N HIS A 185 15.33 15.70 -9.56
CA HIS A 185 14.11 15.05 -10.05
C HIS A 185 13.32 14.48 -8.87
N ILE A 186 12.18 15.08 -8.57
CA ILE A 186 11.36 14.73 -7.40
C ILE A 186 10.11 14.01 -7.89
N ASN A 187 9.98 12.73 -7.55
CA ASN A 187 8.72 11.99 -7.66
C ASN A 187 7.94 12.22 -6.38
N LEU A 188 6.80 12.87 -6.50
CA LEU A 188 5.94 13.25 -5.39
C LEU A 188 4.70 12.37 -5.38
N ILE A 189 4.43 11.70 -4.26
CA ILE A 189 3.20 10.95 -4.04
C ILE A 189 2.41 11.63 -2.93
N ASP A 190 1.23 12.13 -3.27
CA ASP A 190 0.30 12.69 -2.30
C ASP A 190 -0.52 11.56 -1.67
N THR A 191 -0.48 11.41 -0.34
CA THR A 191 -1.15 10.31 0.36
C THR A 191 -2.44 10.80 1.02
N PRO A 192 -3.51 9.97 1.08
CA PRO A 192 -4.70 10.30 1.86
C PRO A 192 -4.36 10.55 3.34
N GLY A 193 -5.10 11.45 3.97
CA GLY A 193 -4.99 11.70 5.41
C GLY A 193 -6.03 10.95 6.25
N HIS A 194 -7.01 10.28 5.62
CA HIS A 194 -8.10 9.61 6.32
C HIS A 194 -7.80 8.13 6.56
N ILE A 195 -8.12 7.64 7.75
CA ILE A 195 -7.79 6.28 8.18
C ILE A 195 -8.49 5.19 7.37
N ASP A 196 -9.69 5.46 6.83
CA ASP A 196 -10.42 4.51 5.99
C ASP A 196 -9.68 4.18 4.68
N PHE A 197 -8.69 5.02 4.31
CA PHE A 197 -7.83 4.84 3.14
C PHE A 197 -6.42 4.38 3.50
N THR A 198 -6.29 3.68 4.60
CA THR A 198 -5.01 3.13 5.09
C THR A 198 -4.23 2.41 4.00
N ILE A 199 -4.90 1.64 3.15
CA ILE A 199 -4.23 0.89 2.07
C ILE A 199 -3.56 1.80 1.04
N GLU A 200 -4.14 2.96 0.74
CA GLU A 200 -3.52 3.92 -0.17
C GLU A 200 -2.25 4.54 0.44
N VAL A 201 -2.27 4.76 1.76
CA VAL A 201 -1.07 5.20 2.50
C VAL A 201 -0.01 4.11 2.50
N GLU A 202 -0.38 2.86 2.81
CA GLU A 202 0.54 1.71 2.82
C GLU A 202 1.19 1.47 1.44
N ARG A 203 0.41 1.61 0.36
CA ARG A 203 0.93 1.52 -1.02
C ARG A 203 1.95 2.59 -1.33
N ALA A 204 1.63 3.83 -0.98
CA ALA A 204 2.54 4.95 -1.19
C ALA A 204 3.82 4.75 -0.37
N LEU A 205 3.69 4.50 0.93
CA LEU A 205 4.83 4.31 1.82
C LEU A 205 5.74 3.16 1.35
N ARG A 206 5.19 2.08 0.81
CA ARG A 206 5.99 0.94 0.31
C ARG A 206 6.99 1.29 -0.79
N VAL A 207 6.74 2.38 -1.52
CA VAL A 207 7.55 2.78 -2.69
C VAL A 207 8.25 4.12 -2.50
N LEU A 208 8.17 4.73 -1.33
CA LEU A 208 8.83 5.99 -1.00
C LEU A 208 10.20 5.75 -0.39
N ASP A 209 11.10 6.69 -0.61
CA ASP A 209 12.41 6.74 0.04
C ASP A 209 12.40 7.69 1.24
N GLY A 210 11.56 8.71 1.22
CA GLY A 210 11.40 9.68 2.29
C GLY A 210 10.03 10.32 2.32
N ALA A 211 9.72 11.08 3.35
CA ALA A 211 8.42 11.74 3.50
C ALA A 211 8.53 13.15 4.07
N VAL A 212 7.57 13.98 3.71
CA VAL A 212 7.31 15.27 4.36
C VAL A 212 6.04 15.12 5.20
N MET A 213 6.17 15.24 6.51
CA MET A 213 5.05 15.20 7.45
C MET A 213 4.56 16.62 7.74
N ILE A 214 3.38 16.97 7.23
CA ILE A 214 2.81 18.29 7.43
C ILE A 214 1.97 18.32 8.70
N LEU A 215 2.31 19.21 9.60
CA LEU A 215 1.63 19.47 10.87
C LEU A 215 0.96 20.84 10.84
N CYS A 216 -0.10 21.02 11.62
CA CYS A 216 -0.74 22.32 11.78
C CYS A 216 -0.12 23.07 12.96
N ALA A 217 0.29 24.32 12.77
CA ALA A 217 0.87 25.16 13.82
C ALA A 217 -0.09 25.41 15.01
N VAL A 218 -1.39 25.32 14.76
CA VAL A 218 -2.42 25.52 15.81
C VAL A 218 -2.72 24.20 16.53
N SER A 219 -3.00 23.14 15.79
CA SER A 219 -3.43 21.84 16.34
C SER A 219 -2.25 20.95 16.77
N GLY A 220 -1.06 21.14 16.21
CA GLY A 220 0.10 20.31 16.52
C GLY A 220 -0.03 18.87 16.00
N VAL A 221 0.41 17.91 16.83
CA VAL A 221 0.31 16.46 16.56
C VAL A 221 -1.06 15.94 16.94
N GLN A 222 -1.82 15.48 15.97
CA GLN A 222 -3.16 14.92 16.11
C GLN A 222 -3.14 13.37 16.11
N SER A 223 -4.25 12.74 16.46
CA SER A 223 -4.40 11.28 16.49
C SER A 223 -4.04 10.61 15.16
N GLN A 224 -4.44 11.20 14.05
CA GLN A 224 -4.11 10.72 12.71
C GLN A 224 -2.62 10.84 12.40
N THR A 225 -1.95 11.88 12.91
CA THR A 225 -0.49 12.03 12.78
C THR A 225 0.24 10.86 13.44
N ILE A 226 -0.23 10.41 14.61
CA ILE A 226 0.34 9.25 15.32
C ILE A 226 0.19 7.97 14.49
N THR A 227 -0.97 7.78 13.86
CA THR A 227 -1.22 6.62 13.00
C THR A 227 -0.30 6.62 11.77
N VAL A 228 -0.21 7.76 11.07
CA VAL A 228 0.67 7.90 9.91
C VAL A 228 2.14 7.73 10.28
N ASP A 229 2.57 8.27 11.44
CA ASP A 229 3.92 8.06 11.98
C ASP A 229 4.23 6.58 12.20
N ARG A 230 3.28 5.83 12.76
CA ARG A 230 3.44 4.38 12.98
C ARG A 230 3.60 3.63 11.66
N GLN A 231 2.86 4.02 10.63
CA GLN A 231 2.99 3.46 9.29
C GLN A 231 4.35 3.79 8.67
N MET A 232 4.83 5.04 8.78
CA MET A 232 6.17 5.43 8.30
C MET A 232 7.28 4.61 8.99
N ARG A 233 7.17 4.38 10.29
CA ARG A 233 8.13 3.54 11.03
C ARG A 233 8.11 2.08 10.56
N ARG A 234 6.95 1.52 10.22
CA ARG A 234 6.83 0.15 9.68
C ARG A 234 7.66 -0.04 8.42
N TYR A 235 7.72 0.98 7.57
CA TYR A 235 8.48 0.95 6.32
C TYR A 235 9.85 1.62 6.42
N ASN A 236 10.30 2.02 7.63
CA ASN A 236 11.58 2.69 7.86
C ASN A 236 11.76 3.94 6.98
N ILE A 237 10.74 4.79 6.88
CA ILE A 237 10.78 5.97 6.04
C ILE A 237 11.29 7.18 6.82
N PRO A 238 12.44 7.75 6.42
CA PRO A 238 12.94 9.02 6.92
C PRO A 238 11.98 10.17 6.60
N ARG A 239 11.91 11.16 7.49
CA ARG A 239 10.96 12.25 7.34
C ARG A 239 11.51 13.60 7.75
N ILE A 240 10.97 14.63 7.12
CA ILE A 240 11.06 16.03 7.52
C ILE A 240 9.68 16.44 8.03
N SER A 241 9.61 17.13 9.15
CA SER A 241 8.36 17.70 9.64
C SER A 241 8.22 19.16 9.19
N PHE A 242 7.08 19.51 8.62
CA PHE A 242 6.77 20.87 8.19
C PHE A 242 5.56 21.41 8.96
N VAL A 243 5.79 22.39 9.83
CA VAL A 243 4.75 23.07 10.61
C VAL A 243 4.13 24.13 9.73
N ASN A 244 2.95 23.82 9.21
CA ASN A 244 2.18 24.63 8.29
C ASN A 244 1.16 25.53 9.01
N LYS A 245 0.61 26.51 8.32
CA LYS A 245 -0.38 27.45 8.83
C LYS A 245 0.15 28.41 9.92
N MET A 246 1.39 28.83 9.78
CA MET A 246 2.01 29.84 10.66
C MET A 246 1.31 31.20 10.61
N ASP A 247 0.47 31.43 9.60
CA ASP A 247 -0.37 32.62 9.39
C ASP A 247 -1.67 32.62 10.19
N ARG A 248 -2.01 31.52 10.88
CA ARG A 248 -3.26 31.44 11.64
C ARG A 248 -3.12 31.97 13.05
N MET A 249 -4.21 32.54 13.57
CA MET A 249 -4.33 32.94 14.97
C MET A 249 -4.15 31.72 15.88
N GLY A 250 -3.33 31.83 16.93
CA GLY A 250 -2.98 30.74 17.83
C GLY A 250 -1.89 29.81 17.28
N ALA A 251 -1.17 30.21 16.21
CA ALA A 251 -0.05 29.42 15.67
C ALA A 251 1.11 29.37 16.67
N ASN A 252 1.47 28.17 17.10
CA ASN A 252 2.60 27.91 17.99
C ASN A 252 3.44 26.75 17.47
N PRO A 253 4.54 27.01 16.75
CA PRO A 253 5.39 25.96 16.21
C PRO A 253 6.14 25.18 17.31
N TRP A 254 6.44 25.82 18.43
CA TRP A 254 7.18 25.19 19.52
C TRP A 254 6.38 24.09 20.21
N LYS A 255 5.06 24.29 20.32
CA LYS A 255 4.12 23.23 20.75
C LYS A 255 4.19 22.02 19.81
N ALA A 256 4.26 22.24 18.51
CA ALA A 256 4.38 21.14 17.53
C ALA A 256 5.70 20.39 17.70
N VAL A 257 6.84 21.09 17.87
CA VAL A 257 8.15 20.47 18.12
C VAL A 257 8.15 19.65 19.41
N GLU A 258 7.61 20.20 20.49
CA GLU A 258 7.49 19.49 21.78
C GLU A 258 6.61 18.23 21.65
N GLN A 259 5.50 18.32 20.91
CA GLN A 259 4.62 17.18 20.69
C GLN A 259 5.23 16.12 19.79
N ILE A 260 6.09 16.45 18.84
CA ILE A 260 6.86 15.45 18.08
C ILE A 260 7.76 14.66 19.05
N ASN A 261 8.47 15.35 19.93
CA ASN A 261 9.34 14.70 20.90
C ASN A 261 8.56 13.85 21.92
N SER A 262 7.47 14.37 22.48
CA SER A 262 6.71 13.72 23.55
C SER A 262 5.73 12.64 23.01
N LYS A 263 4.88 12.98 22.04
CA LYS A 263 3.83 12.08 21.54
C LYS A 263 4.35 11.08 20.49
N LEU A 264 5.20 11.53 19.56
CA LEU A 264 5.79 10.63 18.57
C LEU A 264 7.06 9.94 19.08
N LYS A 265 7.64 10.42 20.19
CA LYS A 265 8.86 9.85 20.80
C LYS A 265 10.01 9.75 19.79
N ILE A 266 10.24 10.82 19.04
CA ILE A 266 11.32 10.95 18.07
C ILE A 266 12.12 12.19 18.38
N PRO A 267 13.45 12.10 18.50
CA PRO A 267 14.27 13.28 18.63
C PRO A 267 14.03 14.25 17.48
N ALA A 268 13.57 15.45 17.77
CA ALA A 268 13.28 16.48 16.78
C ALA A 268 13.73 17.84 17.29
N ALA A 269 14.27 18.65 16.38
CA ALA A 269 14.57 20.05 16.64
C ALA A 269 14.22 20.90 15.43
N ALA A 270 13.93 22.18 15.71
CA ALA A 270 13.70 23.16 14.67
C ALA A 270 15.04 23.50 13.98
N ILE A 271 15.06 23.46 12.66
CA ILE A 271 16.17 23.95 11.84
C ILE A 271 15.91 25.38 11.35
N GLN A 272 14.75 25.92 11.67
CA GLN A 272 14.33 27.27 11.33
C GLN A 272 13.54 27.87 12.48
N ILE A 273 13.58 29.21 12.63
CA ILE A 273 12.69 29.97 13.52
C ILE A 273 11.84 30.94 12.71
N PRO A 274 10.59 31.22 13.13
CA PRO A 274 9.71 32.11 12.39
C PRO A 274 10.08 33.58 12.62
N ILE A 275 9.95 34.39 11.57
CA ILE A 275 10.04 35.86 11.64
C ILE A 275 8.60 36.38 11.72
N GLY A 276 8.19 36.67 12.97
CA GLY A 276 6.80 36.98 13.29
C GLY A 276 5.92 35.72 13.33
N VAL A 277 4.73 35.87 13.85
CA VAL A 277 3.72 34.79 13.96
C VAL A 277 2.36 35.35 13.53
N GLU A 278 1.42 34.46 13.20
CA GLU A 278 0.06 34.81 12.76
C GLU A 278 0.09 35.78 11.56
N ASP A 279 -0.69 36.85 11.61
CA ASP A 279 -0.75 37.86 10.52
C ASP A 279 0.60 38.56 10.27
N GLN A 280 1.49 38.53 11.26
CA GLN A 280 2.82 39.13 11.14
C GLN A 280 3.89 38.16 10.63
N PHE A 281 3.53 36.91 10.31
CA PHE A 281 4.47 35.95 9.76
C PHE A 281 5.04 36.43 8.42
N LYS A 282 6.33 36.73 8.36
CA LYS A 282 7.02 37.32 7.20
C LYS A 282 7.94 36.32 6.49
N GLY A 283 8.50 35.38 7.21
CA GLY A 283 9.48 34.43 6.72
C GLY A 283 10.10 33.64 7.86
N VAL A 284 11.27 33.06 7.63
CA VAL A 284 11.98 32.24 8.59
C VAL A 284 13.46 32.64 8.68
N VAL A 285 14.10 32.35 9.79
CA VAL A 285 15.56 32.38 9.93
C VAL A 285 16.05 30.93 9.85
N ASP A 286 16.97 30.67 8.95
CA ASP A 286 17.70 29.42 8.88
C ASP A 286 18.77 29.37 10.00
N LEU A 287 18.72 28.36 10.85
CA LEU A 287 19.62 28.21 11.99
C LEU A 287 20.99 27.63 11.61
N ILE A 288 21.11 27.05 10.41
CA ILE A 288 22.37 26.49 9.93
C ILE A 288 23.23 27.58 9.34
N GLU A 289 22.66 28.35 8.39
CA GLU A 289 23.36 29.46 7.74
C GLU A 289 23.30 30.77 8.52
N MET A 290 22.45 30.87 9.54
CA MET A 290 22.17 32.09 10.30
C MET A 290 21.79 33.25 9.39
N LYS A 291 20.81 33.01 8.51
CA LYS A 291 20.27 33.95 7.54
C LYS A 291 18.76 34.00 7.61
N ALA A 292 18.19 35.21 7.45
CA ALA A 292 16.75 35.39 7.28
C ALA A 292 16.36 35.10 5.83
N ILE A 293 15.25 34.35 5.65
CA ILE A 293 14.68 33.96 4.35
C ILE A 293 13.28 34.57 4.27
N TYR A 294 13.08 35.44 3.28
CA TYR A 294 11.79 36.07 3.01
C TYR A 294 11.25 35.60 1.66
N SER A 295 9.96 35.27 1.61
CA SER A 295 9.26 34.99 0.36
C SER A 295 8.54 36.26 -0.08
N GLU A 296 9.00 36.90 -1.15
CA GLU A 296 8.52 38.17 -1.66
C GLU A 296 7.99 38.02 -3.09
N GLY A 297 7.38 39.11 -3.59
CA GLY A 297 6.79 39.16 -4.94
C GLY A 297 5.42 38.46 -5.04
N PRO A 298 4.83 38.43 -6.23
CA PRO A 298 3.54 37.79 -6.44
C PRO A 298 3.63 36.32 -6.13
N LYS A 299 2.77 35.83 -5.19
CA LYS A 299 2.74 34.41 -4.74
C LYS A 299 4.09 33.91 -4.20
N GLY A 300 4.88 34.78 -3.54
CA GLY A 300 6.12 34.39 -2.89
C GLY A 300 7.20 33.82 -3.82
N THR A 301 7.21 34.19 -5.11
CA THR A 301 8.13 33.61 -6.10
C THR A 301 9.58 34.07 -5.95
N ILE A 302 9.83 35.15 -5.24
CA ILE A 302 11.16 35.73 -5.04
C ILE A 302 11.63 35.40 -3.63
N VAL A 303 12.65 34.55 -3.52
CA VAL A 303 13.30 34.26 -2.25
C VAL A 303 14.41 35.26 -2.01
N ARG A 304 14.30 36.06 -0.95
CA ARG A 304 15.31 37.02 -0.56
C ARG A 304 16.00 36.62 0.73
N HIS A 305 17.30 36.50 0.68
CA HIS A 305 18.12 36.25 1.86
C HIS A 305 18.55 37.59 2.50
N GLY A 306 18.61 37.63 3.82
CA GLY A 306 19.01 38.80 4.58
C GLY A 306 19.73 38.44 5.88
N PRO A 307 20.27 39.41 6.60
CA PRO A 307 20.79 39.17 7.93
C PRO A 307 19.66 38.82 8.90
N VAL A 308 19.96 38.07 9.95
CA VAL A 308 19.03 37.81 11.05
C VAL A 308 18.59 39.13 11.67
N PRO A 309 17.29 39.38 11.87
CA PRO A 309 16.78 40.56 12.58
C PRO A 309 17.37 40.65 13.98
N GLU A 310 17.76 41.87 14.41
CA GLU A 310 18.45 42.07 15.68
C GLU A 310 17.65 41.56 16.88
N ASP A 311 16.30 41.70 16.84
CA ASP A 311 15.36 41.22 17.83
C ASP A 311 15.28 39.69 17.95
N LEU A 312 15.68 38.96 16.93
CA LEU A 312 15.67 37.50 16.86
C LEU A 312 17.07 36.87 17.00
N LYS A 313 18.14 37.68 17.04
CA LYS A 313 19.51 37.17 16.97
C LYS A 313 19.88 36.28 18.15
N GLU A 314 19.60 36.76 19.38
CA GLU A 314 19.85 35.98 20.58
C GLU A 314 19.03 34.69 20.62
N PHE A 315 17.76 34.80 20.23
CA PHE A 315 16.88 33.63 20.16
C PHE A 315 17.32 32.62 19.06
N ALA A 316 17.81 33.10 17.93
CA ALA A 316 18.35 32.26 16.87
C ALA A 316 19.61 31.53 17.33
N GLU A 317 20.52 32.20 18.02
CA GLU A 317 21.72 31.62 18.60
C GLU A 317 21.37 30.56 19.65
N GLN A 318 20.42 30.81 20.52
CA GLN A 318 19.92 29.86 21.50
C GLN A 318 19.33 28.60 20.82
N LYS A 319 18.47 28.78 19.81
CA LYS A 319 17.85 27.66 19.09
C LYS A 319 18.85 26.90 18.23
N ARG A 320 19.87 27.54 17.70
CA ARG A 320 20.99 26.87 17.03
C ARG A 320 21.78 26.00 18.01
N GLN A 321 22.02 26.48 19.21
CA GLN A 321 22.68 25.71 20.24
C GLN A 321 21.86 24.47 20.64
N GLU A 322 20.55 24.65 20.85
CA GLU A 322 19.60 23.55 21.12
C GLU A 322 19.61 22.50 19.98
N LEU A 323 19.70 22.95 18.73
CA LEU A 323 19.83 22.05 17.57
C LEU A 323 21.10 21.23 17.64
N ILE A 324 22.26 21.86 17.94
CA ILE A 324 23.56 21.21 18.05
C ILE A 324 23.55 20.19 19.20
N GLU A 325 23.01 20.55 20.35
CA GLU A 325 22.85 19.63 21.49
C GLU A 325 22.02 18.40 21.12
N LYS A 326 20.88 18.59 20.47
CA LYS A 326 20.03 17.50 20.01
C LYS A 326 20.71 16.61 18.96
N LEU A 327 21.55 17.20 18.09
CA LEU A 327 22.32 16.44 17.14
C LEU A 327 23.47 15.65 17.80
N ALA A 328 24.09 16.21 18.82
CA ALA A 328 25.13 15.54 19.60
C ALA A 328 24.58 14.28 20.32
N ASP A 329 23.29 14.23 20.65
CA ASP A 329 22.64 13.06 21.24
C ASP A 329 22.50 11.89 20.24
N VAL A 330 22.56 12.14 18.92
CA VAL A 330 22.22 11.16 17.89
C VAL A 330 23.28 10.94 16.80
N ASP A 331 24.30 11.82 16.72
CA ASP A 331 25.37 11.78 15.72
C ASP A 331 26.74 11.87 16.38
N ASP A 332 27.55 10.82 16.19
CA ASP A 332 28.83 10.65 16.87
C ASP A 332 29.86 11.76 16.52
N GLU A 333 29.87 12.26 15.27
CA GLU A 333 30.78 13.34 14.84
C GLU A 333 30.47 14.66 15.54
N ILE A 334 29.19 15.01 15.65
CA ILE A 334 28.78 16.22 16.38
C ILE A 334 29.02 16.06 17.88
N ALA A 335 28.80 14.85 18.41
CA ALA A 335 29.09 14.56 19.83
C ALA A 335 30.55 14.79 20.18
N GLU A 336 31.49 14.32 19.34
CA GLU A 336 32.93 14.55 19.53
C GLU A 336 33.29 16.03 19.51
N ILE A 337 32.79 16.78 18.52
CA ILE A 337 33.03 18.23 18.39
C ILE A 337 32.46 18.97 19.60
N PHE A 338 31.26 18.58 20.07
CA PHE A 338 30.60 19.18 21.21
C PHE A 338 31.34 18.92 22.52
N LEU A 339 31.88 17.70 22.71
CA LEU A 339 32.69 17.35 23.88
C LEU A 339 34.03 18.08 23.90
N GLU A 340 34.57 18.44 22.73
CA GLU A 340 35.76 19.26 22.60
C GLU A 340 35.51 20.78 22.79
N GLU A 341 34.27 21.16 23.12
CA GLU A 341 33.84 22.57 23.25
C GLU A 341 34.04 23.40 21.98
N LYS A 342 34.06 22.75 20.81
CA LYS A 342 34.18 23.42 19.50
C LYS A 342 32.79 23.65 18.88
N THR A 343 32.70 24.70 18.06
CA THR A 343 31.51 24.94 17.26
C THR A 343 31.60 24.20 15.93
N PRO A 344 30.64 23.32 15.60
CA PRO A 344 30.62 22.63 14.32
C PRO A 344 30.39 23.61 13.17
N SER A 345 30.98 23.35 12.02
CA SER A 345 30.73 24.10 10.79
C SER A 345 29.31 23.86 10.25
N ASN A 346 28.83 24.79 9.40
CA ASN A 346 27.50 24.65 8.78
C ASN A 346 27.38 23.35 7.95
N GLU A 347 28.45 22.96 7.28
CA GLU A 347 28.50 21.71 6.50
C GLU A 347 28.42 20.49 7.40
N GLN A 348 29.12 20.47 8.53
CA GLN A 348 29.06 19.39 9.52
C GLN A 348 27.64 19.25 10.11
N ILE A 349 27.02 20.38 10.47
CA ILE A 349 25.62 20.38 10.96
C ILE A 349 24.68 19.81 9.90
N SER A 350 24.77 20.28 8.64
CA SER A 350 23.91 19.81 7.54
C SER A 350 24.12 18.32 7.27
N ASN A 351 25.37 17.85 7.25
CA ASN A 351 25.68 16.43 7.07
C ASN A 351 25.17 15.56 8.23
N ALA A 352 25.27 16.04 9.46
CA ALA A 352 24.76 15.35 10.64
C ALA A 352 23.22 15.25 10.61
N ILE A 353 22.53 16.33 10.24
CA ILE A 353 21.07 16.31 10.04
C ILE A 353 20.70 15.25 9.00
N ARG A 354 21.39 15.22 7.85
CA ARG A 354 21.14 14.21 6.82
C ARG A 354 21.38 12.79 7.34
N ARG A 355 22.56 12.50 7.91
CA ARG A 355 22.89 11.16 8.43
C ARG A 355 21.89 10.68 9.46
N SER A 356 21.56 11.53 10.44
CA SER A 356 20.64 11.20 11.52
C SER A 356 19.19 11.05 11.02
N THR A 357 18.78 11.84 10.02
CA THR A 357 17.45 11.72 9.39
C THR A 357 17.33 10.41 8.61
N VAL A 358 18.30 10.08 7.76
CA VAL A 358 18.33 8.84 6.98
C VAL A 358 18.41 7.62 7.91
N ALA A 359 19.15 7.71 9.02
CA ALA A 359 19.23 6.67 10.04
C ALA A 359 17.98 6.56 10.94
N LEU A 360 16.94 7.37 10.72
CA LEU A 360 15.68 7.41 11.52
C LEU A 360 15.89 7.81 13.00
N LYS A 361 17.00 8.43 13.32
CA LYS A 361 17.34 8.86 14.68
C LYS A 361 16.90 10.29 14.99
N PHE A 362 16.65 11.09 13.96
CA PHE A 362 16.33 12.51 14.10
C PHE A 362 15.29 12.95 13.05
N THR A 363 14.49 13.95 13.38
CA THR A 363 13.54 14.59 12.46
C THR A 363 13.73 16.10 12.46
N PRO A 364 14.24 16.71 11.39
CA PRO A 364 14.32 18.16 11.28
C PRO A 364 12.93 18.77 11.13
N VAL A 365 12.69 19.87 11.85
CA VAL A 365 11.39 20.56 11.83
C VAL A 365 11.56 21.93 11.17
N MET A 366 10.74 22.16 10.14
CA MET A 366 10.65 23.39 9.38
C MET A 366 9.30 24.08 9.62
N MET A 367 9.22 25.35 9.27
CA MET A 367 8.04 26.18 9.54
C MET A 367 7.66 26.99 8.32
N GLY A 368 6.35 27.17 8.11
CA GLY A 368 5.87 27.97 6.99
C GLY A 368 4.36 28.11 6.91
N SER A 369 3.91 28.76 5.85
CA SER A 369 2.49 28.83 5.51
C SER A 369 2.30 28.63 4.00
N ALA A 370 1.72 27.50 3.65
CA ALA A 370 1.37 27.20 2.28
C ALA A 370 0.30 28.16 1.73
N LEU A 371 -0.64 28.60 2.58
CA LEU A 371 -1.70 29.54 2.16
C LEU A 371 -1.15 30.93 1.90
N ALA A 372 -0.24 31.40 2.73
CA ALA A 372 0.40 32.71 2.59
C ALA A 372 1.61 32.71 1.65
N ASP A 373 1.86 31.58 0.94
CA ASP A 373 2.96 31.45 -0.03
C ASP A 373 4.37 31.70 0.58
N LYS A 374 4.60 31.19 1.82
CA LYS A 374 5.85 31.46 2.57
C LYS A 374 6.54 30.17 2.98
N SER A 375 7.85 30.14 2.77
CA SER A 375 8.78 29.08 3.24
C SER A 375 8.58 27.70 2.62
N ILE A 376 7.97 27.60 1.42
CA ILE A 376 7.85 26.33 0.68
C ILE A 376 9.11 26.04 -0.13
N GLN A 377 9.78 27.07 -0.71
CA GLN A 377 11.02 26.85 -1.43
C GLN A 377 12.14 26.31 -0.51
N PRO A 378 12.36 26.85 0.72
CA PRO A 378 13.28 26.23 1.67
C PRO A 378 12.93 24.77 2.02
N LEU A 379 11.63 24.41 2.04
CA LEU A 379 11.22 23.02 2.22
C LEU A 379 11.69 22.13 1.07
N LEU A 380 11.62 22.61 -0.18
CA LEU A 380 12.12 21.86 -1.34
C LEU A 380 13.65 21.70 -1.30
N ASP A 381 14.37 22.72 -0.85
CA ASP A 381 15.81 22.62 -0.62
C ASP A 381 16.12 21.56 0.43
N ALA A 382 15.41 21.57 1.57
CA ALA A 382 15.59 20.58 2.64
C ALA A 382 15.25 19.15 2.20
N VAL A 383 14.26 18.97 1.32
CA VAL A 383 13.96 17.66 0.72
C VAL A 383 15.17 17.15 -0.08
N CYS A 384 15.83 18.02 -0.83
CA CYS A 384 17.04 17.67 -1.58
C CYS A 384 18.21 17.34 -0.66
N ASP A 385 18.38 18.09 0.44
CA ASP A 385 19.51 17.99 1.35
C ASP A 385 19.38 16.81 2.33
N TYR A 386 18.23 16.63 2.96
CA TYR A 386 18.09 15.77 4.13
C TYR A 386 17.37 14.46 3.87
N LEU A 387 16.56 14.37 2.81
CA LEU A 387 15.92 13.09 2.48
C LEU A 387 16.80 12.22 1.60
N PRO A 388 16.72 10.89 1.75
CA PRO A 388 17.56 9.97 1.01
C PRO A 388 17.23 9.94 -0.48
N ASN A 389 18.22 9.58 -1.26
CA ASN A 389 18.05 9.18 -2.65
C ASN A 389 17.86 7.64 -2.73
N PRO A 390 17.45 7.08 -3.89
CA PRO A 390 17.22 5.65 -4.02
C PRO A 390 18.41 4.73 -3.72
N ALA A 391 19.64 5.27 -3.71
CA ALA A 391 20.84 4.50 -3.38
C ALA A 391 21.16 4.48 -1.87
N ASP A 392 20.63 5.45 -1.11
CA ASP A 392 20.82 5.53 0.34
C ASP A 392 19.87 4.56 1.09
N VAL A 393 18.82 4.06 0.43
CA VAL A 393 17.81 3.20 1.04
C VAL A 393 18.06 1.74 0.69
N GLU A 394 18.07 0.89 1.71
CA GLU A 394 18.21 -0.54 1.52
C GLU A 394 16.89 -1.17 1.03
N ASN A 395 16.88 -1.63 -0.21
CA ASN A 395 15.74 -2.33 -0.80
C ASN A 395 16.02 -3.83 -0.90
N VAL A 396 15.04 -4.65 -0.49
CA VAL A 396 15.18 -6.10 -0.39
C VAL A 396 14.12 -6.80 -1.23
N ALA A 397 14.52 -7.83 -1.97
CA ALA A 397 13.66 -8.79 -2.62
C ALA A 397 13.80 -10.18 -1.96
N LEU A 398 12.80 -11.02 -2.14
CA LEU A 398 12.77 -12.40 -1.70
C LEU A 398 13.12 -13.32 -2.88
N ASP A 399 14.12 -14.17 -2.71
CA ASP A 399 14.55 -15.14 -3.73
C ASP A 399 13.74 -16.44 -3.60
N ARG A 400 12.79 -16.66 -4.50
CA ARG A 400 11.93 -17.86 -4.55
C ARG A 400 12.70 -19.16 -4.75
N SER A 401 13.91 -19.11 -5.29
CA SER A 401 14.76 -20.29 -5.46
C SER A 401 15.49 -20.71 -4.20
N LYS A 402 15.56 -19.83 -3.20
CA LYS A 402 16.29 -20.02 -1.94
C LYS A 402 15.38 -19.89 -0.71
N ASN A 403 14.18 -20.47 -0.77
CA ASN A 403 13.19 -20.40 0.30
C ASN A 403 12.90 -18.97 0.76
N GLU A 404 12.70 -18.06 -0.20
CA GLU A 404 12.41 -16.65 0.08
C GLU A 404 13.50 -15.91 0.88
N ALA A 405 14.76 -16.33 0.73
CA ALA A 405 15.87 -15.63 1.35
C ALA A 405 15.96 -14.18 0.86
N GLN A 406 16.20 -13.26 1.79
CA GLN A 406 16.30 -11.84 1.49
C GLN A 406 17.54 -11.54 0.66
N THR A 407 17.37 -10.81 -0.42
CA THR A 407 18.45 -10.37 -1.33
C THR A 407 18.37 -8.87 -1.52
N LYS A 408 19.47 -8.16 -1.25
CA LYS A 408 19.54 -6.70 -1.44
C LYS A 408 19.54 -6.35 -2.91
N LEU A 409 18.74 -5.36 -3.28
CA LEU A 409 18.66 -4.80 -4.63
C LEU A 409 19.54 -3.54 -4.72
N VAL A 410 20.21 -3.39 -5.85
CA VAL A 410 21.04 -2.22 -6.14
C VAL A 410 20.40 -1.42 -7.28
N PRO A 411 20.15 -0.12 -7.12
CA PRO A 411 19.54 0.70 -8.15
C PRO A 411 20.48 1.02 -9.31
N TYR A 412 20.83 0.01 -10.09
CA TYR A 412 21.76 0.12 -11.22
C TYR A 412 21.11 -0.32 -12.53
N ASN A 413 21.14 0.57 -13.55
CA ASN A 413 20.44 0.36 -14.83
C ASN A 413 20.93 -0.84 -15.63
N SER A 414 22.18 -1.25 -15.46
CA SER A 414 22.76 -2.36 -16.23
C SER A 414 22.45 -3.74 -15.63
N LEU A 415 21.84 -3.80 -14.47
CA LEU A 415 21.42 -5.05 -13.84
C LEU A 415 20.09 -5.54 -14.44
N PRO A 416 19.73 -6.83 -14.22
CA PRO A 416 18.43 -7.36 -14.58
C PRO A 416 17.29 -6.58 -13.93
N PHE A 417 16.18 -6.43 -14.66
CA PHE A 417 15.05 -5.61 -14.22
C PHE A 417 14.31 -6.24 -13.03
N VAL A 418 14.05 -5.42 -12.01
CA VAL A 418 13.12 -5.70 -10.90
C VAL A 418 12.29 -4.45 -10.64
N GLY A 419 10.97 -4.60 -10.71
CA GLY A 419 10.01 -3.52 -10.46
C GLY A 419 8.78 -4.00 -9.73
N LEU A 420 8.18 -3.13 -8.93
CA LEU A 420 6.97 -3.39 -8.16
C LEU A 420 5.80 -2.57 -8.70
N ALA A 421 4.72 -3.25 -9.08
CA ALA A 421 3.45 -2.62 -9.38
C ALA A 421 2.73 -2.30 -8.07
N PHE A 422 2.66 -1.04 -7.69
CA PHE A 422 2.10 -0.65 -6.40
C PHE A 422 0.70 -0.06 -6.49
N LYS A 423 0.31 0.48 -7.63
CA LYS A 423 -1.01 1.08 -7.82
C LYS A 423 -1.57 0.76 -9.19
N LEU A 424 -2.87 0.50 -9.25
CA LEU A 424 -3.63 0.32 -10.48
C LEU A 424 -4.70 1.39 -10.57
N GLU A 425 -4.85 1.95 -11.76
CA GLU A 425 -5.96 2.83 -12.12
C GLU A 425 -6.51 2.38 -13.47
N GLU A 426 -7.81 2.46 -13.64
CA GLU A 426 -8.42 2.25 -14.94
C GLU A 426 -9.09 3.56 -15.38
N ASN A 427 -8.70 4.02 -16.53
CA ASN A 427 -9.28 5.20 -17.14
C ASN A 427 -9.91 4.84 -18.51
N ASN A 428 -10.43 5.84 -19.21
CA ASN A 428 -11.05 5.66 -20.54
C ASN A 428 -10.08 5.08 -21.59
N TYR A 429 -8.77 5.05 -21.32
CA TYR A 429 -7.72 4.53 -22.20
C TYR A 429 -7.27 3.12 -21.81
N GLY A 430 -7.86 2.52 -20.77
CA GLY A 430 -7.55 1.20 -20.23
C GLY A 430 -6.82 1.23 -18.90
N GLN A 431 -6.36 0.07 -18.47
CA GLN A 431 -5.65 -0.12 -17.20
C GLN A 431 -4.28 0.55 -17.24
N LEU A 432 -4.05 1.41 -16.27
CA LEU A 432 -2.79 2.09 -15.99
C LEU A 432 -2.18 1.47 -14.72
N THR A 433 -0.95 0.99 -14.83
CA THR A 433 -0.22 0.34 -13.72
C THR A 433 0.98 1.17 -13.37
N TYR A 434 1.05 1.66 -12.12
CA TYR A 434 2.21 2.38 -11.60
C TYR A 434 3.26 1.40 -11.12
N ILE A 435 4.48 1.58 -11.58
CA ILE A 435 5.62 0.71 -11.27
C ILE A 435 6.76 1.56 -10.72
N ARG A 436 7.32 1.12 -9.58
CA ARG A 436 8.63 1.57 -9.13
C ARG A 436 9.69 0.62 -9.63
N VAL A 437 10.71 1.17 -10.27
CA VAL A 437 11.88 0.42 -10.76
C VAL A 437 12.93 0.40 -9.65
N TYR A 438 13.21 -0.77 -9.09
CA TYR A 438 14.23 -0.93 -8.05
C TYR A 438 15.60 -1.25 -8.63
N GLN A 439 15.65 -2.02 -9.69
CA GLN A 439 16.87 -2.46 -10.35
C GLN A 439 16.66 -2.58 -11.85
N GLY A 440 17.70 -2.32 -12.62
CA GLY A 440 17.61 -2.38 -14.07
C GLY A 440 16.94 -1.17 -14.71
N SER A 441 16.60 -1.25 -16.00
CA SER A 441 15.86 -0.21 -16.71
C SER A 441 14.68 -0.81 -17.47
N LEU A 442 13.58 -0.06 -17.51
CA LEU A 442 12.37 -0.42 -18.24
C LEU A 442 12.32 0.32 -19.57
N LYS A 443 12.27 -0.42 -20.69
CA LYS A 443 12.20 0.14 -22.03
C LYS A 443 10.89 -0.20 -22.72
N LYS A 444 10.38 0.72 -23.52
CA LYS A 444 9.19 0.49 -24.35
C LYS A 444 9.36 -0.74 -25.25
N GLY A 445 8.38 -1.64 -25.24
CA GLY A 445 8.37 -2.86 -26.02
C GLY A 445 9.06 -4.06 -25.36
N THR A 446 9.64 -3.91 -24.18
CA THR A 446 10.27 -5.00 -23.41
C THR A 446 9.21 -5.99 -22.95
N TRP A 447 9.61 -7.26 -22.87
CA TRP A 447 8.83 -8.31 -22.24
C TRP A 447 9.26 -8.43 -20.79
N LEU A 448 8.30 -8.31 -19.88
CA LEU A 448 8.48 -8.57 -18.45
C LEU A 448 7.80 -9.87 -18.05
N PHE A 449 8.22 -10.40 -16.92
CA PHE A 449 7.68 -11.60 -16.31
C PHE A 449 7.04 -11.22 -14.97
N ASN A 450 5.77 -11.55 -14.79
CA ASN A 450 5.07 -11.35 -13.53
C ASN A 450 5.37 -12.54 -12.62
N SER A 451 6.04 -12.31 -11.49
CA SER A 451 6.49 -13.35 -10.56
C SER A 451 5.34 -14.11 -9.89
N ARG A 452 4.16 -13.50 -9.71
CA ARG A 452 3.01 -14.17 -9.08
C ARG A 452 2.28 -15.10 -10.05
N THR A 453 2.06 -14.66 -11.28
CA THR A 453 1.25 -15.39 -12.27
C THR A 453 2.06 -16.24 -13.22
N ASP A 454 3.40 -16.15 -13.16
CA ASP A 454 4.35 -16.78 -14.06
C ASP A 454 4.11 -16.50 -15.56
N LYS A 455 3.47 -15.34 -15.87
CA LYS A 455 3.12 -14.93 -17.22
C LYS A 455 4.07 -13.84 -17.75
N LYS A 456 4.38 -13.94 -19.05
CA LYS A 456 5.09 -12.87 -19.76
C LYS A 456 4.11 -11.82 -20.25
N VAL A 457 4.44 -10.55 -19.97
CA VAL A 457 3.66 -9.38 -20.35
C VAL A 457 4.52 -8.44 -21.16
N ARG A 458 4.01 -7.92 -22.26
CA ARG A 458 4.70 -6.92 -23.07
C ARG A 458 4.34 -5.53 -22.58
N ILE A 459 5.32 -4.65 -22.48
CA ILE A 459 5.12 -3.24 -22.10
C ILE A 459 4.96 -2.38 -23.37
N PRO A 460 3.75 -2.04 -23.78
CA PRO A 460 3.54 -1.34 -25.04
C PRO A 460 3.85 0.16 -24.95
N ARG A 461 3.58 0.77 -23.79
CA ARG A 461 3.73 2.21 -23.56
C ARG A 461 4.15 2.49 -22.13
N ILE A 462 5.10 3.38 -21.95
CA ILE A 462 5.59 3.86 -20.65
C ILE A 462 5.31 5.36 -20.59
N VAL A 463 4.76 5.82 -19.48
CA VAL A 463 4.46 7.23 -19.25
C VAL A 463 4.94 7.67 -17.88
N ARG A 464 5.32 8.91 -17.75
CA ARG A 464 5.39 9.62 -16.47
C ARG A 464 4.07 10.34 -16.25
N MET A 465 3.56 10.27 -15.02
CA MET A 465 2.27 10.86 -14.69
C MET A 465 2.44 12.22 -14.02
N HIS A 466 1.61 13.16 -14.45
CA HIS A 466 1.43 14.42 -13.76
C HIS A 466 -0.07 14.60 -13.47
N SER A 467 -0.51 14.08 -12.32
CA SER A 467 -1.93 13.90 -12.04
C SER A 467 -2.62 13.15 -13.20
N ASN A 468 -3.51 13.79 -13.95
CA ASN A 468 -4.20 13.20 -15.11
C ASN A 468 -3.47 13.38 -16.44
N GLU A 469 -2.37 14.12 -16.50
CA GLU A 469 -1.58 14.32 -17.72
C GLU A 469 -0.49 13.27 -17.84
N MET A 470 -0.20 12.83 -19.06
CA MET A 470 0.70 11.75 -19.38
C MET A 470 1.81 12.20 -20.31
N GLU A 471 3.04 11.99 -19.89
CA GLU A 471 4.22 12.25 -20.70
C GLU A 471 4.84 10.93 -21.16
N ASP A 472 4.89 10.70 -22.49
CA ASP A 472 5.47 9.49 -23.03
C ASP A 472 6.99 9.45 -22.87
N VAL A 473 7.49 8.35 -22.31
CA VAL A 473 8.93 8.11 -22.18
C VAL A 473 9.34 6.79 -22.83
N SER A 474 10.56 6.77 -23.37
CA SER A 474 11.09 5.57 -24.04
C SER A 474 11.76 4.60 -23.09
N GLU A 475 12.33 5.10 -22.01
CA GLU A 475 13.07 4.34 -21.00
C GLU A 475 12.96 5.01 -19.63
N VAL A 476 12.89 4.20 -18.58
CA VAL A 476 12.89 4.61 -17.16
C VAL A 476 13.95 3.79 -16.43
N GLY A 477 14.81 4.46 -15.67
CA GLY A 477 15.92 3.84 -14.96
C GLY A 477 15.58 3.39 -13.54
N ALA A 478 16.54 2.68 -12.94
CA ALA A 478 16.46 2.29 -11.55
C ALA A 478 16.31 3.51 -10.61
N GLY A 479 15.48 3.37 -9.57
CA GLY A 479 15.16 4.42 -8.62
C GLY A 479 13.99 5.31 -9.02
N GLU A 480 13.46 5.19 -10.24
CA GLU A 480 12.37 6.03 -10.74
C GLU A 480 11.00 5.37 -10.65
N ILE A 481 9.94 6.18 -10.73
CA ILE A 481 8.54 5.75 -10.76
C ILE A 481 7.96 6.09 -12.14
N CYS A 482 7.24 5.14 -12.73
CA CYS A 482 6.55 5.32 -14.00
C CYS A 482 5.20 4.62 -14.00
N ALA A 483 4.42 4.86 -15.03
CA ALA A 483 3.19 4.11 -15.27
C ALA A 483 3.23 3.42 -16.65
N VAL A 484 2.59 2.26 -16.75
CA VAL A 484 2.52 1.47 -17.98
C VAL A 484 1.08 1.13 -18.32
N PHE A 485 0.76 1.07 -19.59
CA PHE A 485 -0.57 0.75 -20.09
C PHE A 485 -0.73 -0.72 -20.45
N GLY A 486 -1.96 -1.24 -20.26
CA GLY A 486 -2.39 -2.51 -20.82
C GLY A 486 -1.67 -3.72 -20.23
N VAL A 487 -1.23 -3.62 -18.99
CA VAL A 487 -0.58 -4.71 -18.25
C VAL A 487 -1.61 -5.32 -17.29
N ASP A 488 -1.97 -6.57 -17.51
CA ASP A 488 -2.87 -7.30 -16.62
C ASP A 488 -2.10 -7.80 -15.39
N CYS A 489 -2.32 -7.15 -14.25
CA CYS A 489 -1.68 -7.47 -12.97
C CYS A 489 -2.56 -7.04 -11.81
N ALA A 490 -2.15 -7.41 -10.60
CA ALA A 490 -2.71 -6.90 -9.35
C ALA A 490 -1.74 -5.94 -8.66
N SER A 491 -2.24 -5.14 -7.75
CA SER A 491 -1.42 -4.29 -6.89
C SER A 491 -0.53 -5.17 -6.00
N GLY A 492 0.77 -4.88 -5.94
CA GLY A 492 1.76 -5.70 -5.24
C GLY A 492 2.49 -6.71 -6.12
N ASP A 493 2.13 -6.87 -7.39
CA ASP A 493 2.83 -7.77 -8.30
C ASP A 493 4.25 -7.29 -8.60
N THR A 494 5.19 -8.24 -8.56
CA THR A 494 6.58 -7.99 -8.91
C THR A 494 6.82 -8.38 -10.37
N PHE A 495 7.47 -7.49 -11.10
CA PHE A 495 7.91 -7.73 -12.47
C PHE A 495 9.43 -7.88 -12.54
N THR A 496 9.88 -8.90 -13.26
CA THR A 496 11.29 -9.15 -13.55
C THR A 496 11.50 -9.32 -15.06
N ASP A 497 12.75 -9.44 -15.47
CA ASP A 497 13.10 -9.80 -16.86
C ASP A 497 12.94 -11.30 -17.16
N GLY A 498 12.55 -12.09 -16.15
CA GLY A 498 12.38 -13.56 -16.22
C GLY A 498 13.65 -14.36 -15.97
N ASN A 499 14.78 -13.71 -15.68
CA ASN A 499 16.05 -14.39 -15.32
C ASN A 499 16.21 -14.52 -13.80
N LEU A 500 15.55 -13.65 -13.06
CA LEU A 500 15.61 -13.60 -11.61
C LEU A 500 14.30 -14.15 -11.00
N PRO A 501 14.37 -15.12 -10.10
CA PRO A 501 13.21 -15.67 -9.39
C PRO A 501 12.85 -14.79 -8.18
N TYR A 502 12.90 -13.46 -8.35
CA TYR A 502 12.69 -12.51 -7.27
C TYR A 502 11.23 -12.09 -7.15
N THR A 503 10.80 -11.90 -5.92
CA THR A 503 9.54 -11.24 -5.58
C THR A 503 9.80 -10.18 -4.51
N MET A 504 9.13 -9.04 -4.61
CA MET A 504 9.21 -8.02 -3.56
C MET A 504 8.31 -8.44 -2.40
N SER A 505 8.68 -8.07 -1.17
CA SER A 505 7.80 -8.25 -0.02
C SER A 505 6.46 -7.56 -0.29
N SER A 506 5.39 -8.23 0.07
CA SER A 506 4.04 -7.69 -0.04
C SER A 506 3.88 -6.45 0.86
N MET A 507 2.99 -5.55 0.46
CA MET A 507 2.52 -4.49 1.34
C MET A 507 1.67 -5.10 2.47
N PHE A 508 1.62 -4.43 3.60
CA PHE A 508 0.69 -4.80 4.67
C PHE A 508 -0.74 -4.49 4.22
N VAL A 509 -1.56 -5.52 4.10
CA VAL A 509 -2.98 -5.39 3.76
C VAL A 509 -3.79 -5.76 4.98
N PRO A 510 -4.37 -4.80 5.69
CA PRO A 510 -5.23 -5.09 6.83
C PRO A 510 -6.49 -5.84 6.39
N ASP A 511 -7.04 -6.67 7.26
CA ASP A 511 -8.31 -7.31 7.00
C ASP A 511 -9.46 -6.31 6.97
N ALA A 512 -10.43 -6.57 6.09
CA ALA A 512 -11.66 -5.80 6.05
C ALA A 512 -12.47 -6.05 7.34
N VAL A 513 -12.87 -4.98 8.00
CA VAL A 513 -13.53 -5.05 9.32
C VAL A 513 -15.05 -4.82 9.23
N MET A 514 -15.53 -4.25 8.13
CA MET A 514 -16.93 -3.90 7.94
C MET A 514 -17.45 -4.44 6.62
N SER A 515 -18.70 -4.91 6.62
CA SER A 515 -19.35 -5.44 5.43
C SER A 515 -20.76 -4.89 5.29
N LEU A 516 -21.24 -4.75 4.06
CA LEU A 516 -22.65 -4.46 3.78
C LEU A 516 -23.11 -5.20 2.53
N SER A 517 -24.39 -5.53 2.50
CA SER A 517 -24.97 -6.11 1.29
C SER A 517 -25.25 -5.01 0.27
N ILE A 518 -25.02 -5.32 -1.00
CA ILE A 518 -25.25 -4.42 -2.13
C ILE A 518 -25.96 -5.14 -3.26
N LYS A 519 -26.94 -4.47 -3.85
CA LYS A 519 -27.69 -5.01 -4.97
C LYS A 519 -28.00 -3.91 -5.98
N PRO A 520 -27.78 -4.13 -7.27
CA PRO A 520 -28.20 -3.17 -8.30
C PRO A 520 -29.73 -3.02 -8.29
N LYS A 521 -30.24 -1.79 -8.40
CA LYS A 521 -31.67 -1.52 -8.44
C LYS A 521 -32.35 -2.09 -9.69
N LYS A 522 -31.60 -2.15 -10.80
CA LYS A 522 -32.10 -2.66 -12.08
C LYS A 522 -31.31 -3.90 -12.47
N SER A 523 -32.00 -4.97 -12.85
CA SER A 523 -31.32 -6.20 -13.34
C SER A 523 -30.52 -5.98 -14.65
N THR A 524 -30.87 -4.96 -15.44
CA THR A 524 -30.17 -4.58 -16.66
C THR A 524 -28.72 -4.10 -16.39
N ASP A 525 -28.46 -3.67 -15.17
CA ASP A 525 -27.16 -3.09 -14.78
C ASP A 525 -26.20 -4.15 -14.19
N ALA A 526 -26.63 -5.43 -14.15
CA ALA A 526 -25.85 -6.52 -13.52
C ALA A 526 -24.47 -6.72 -14.16
N ASP A 527 -24.34 -6.59 -15.48
CA ASP A 527 -23.05 -6.72 -16.18
C ASP A 527 -22.08 -5.59 -15.81
N ASN A 528 -22.59 -4.36 -15.78
CA ASN A 528 -21.79 -3.20 -15.38
C ASN A 528 -21.42 -3.26 -13.90
N PHE A 529 -22.32 -3.74 -13.06
CA PHE A 529 -22.08 -3.99 -11.65
C PHE A 529 -20.94 -5.01 -11.46
N SER A 530 -21.02 -6.15 -12.12
CA SER A 530 -19.99 -7.20 -12.03
C SER A 530 -18.63 -6.72 -12.54
N LYS A 531 -18.60 -5.97 -13.64
CA LYS A 531 -17.38 -5.36 -14.16
C LYS A 531 -16.76 -4.38 -13.15
N ALA A 532 -17.58 -3.51 -12.57
CA ALA A 532 -17.12 -2.54 -11.58
C ALA A 532 -16.56 -3.22 -10.34
N MET A 533 -17.27 -4.21 -9.79
CA MET A 533 -16.85 -4.93 -8.59
C MET A 533 -15.53 -5.67 -8.79
N ASN A 534 -15.37 -6.36 -9.92
CA ASN A 534 -14.13 -7.05 -10.27
C ASN A 534 -12.94 -6.06 -10.42
N ARG A 535 -13.21 -4.87 -10.96
CA ARG A 535 -12.21 -3.81 -11.06
C ARG A 535 -11.81 -3.31 -9.69
N PHE A 536 -12.77 -2.97 -8.83
CA PHE A 536 -12.50 -2.45 -7.49
C PHE A 536 -11.68 -3.43 -6.64
N GLN A 537 -11.95 -4.73 -6.73
CA GLN A 537 -11.13 -5.75 -6.07
C GLN A 537 -9.67 -5.82 -6.58
N ARG A 538 -9.44 -5.51 -7.86
CA ARG A 538 -8.08 -5.45 -8.42
C ARG A 538 -7.35 -4.17 -8.02
N GLU A 539 -8.09 -3.06 -7.95
CA GLU A 539 -7.57 -1.76 -7.53
C GLU A 539 -7.23 -1.78 -6.04
N ASP A 540 -8.11 -2.35 -5.21
CA ASP A 540 -8.01 -2.31 -3.75
C ASP A 540 -8.10 -3.70 -3.13
N PRO A 541 -7.00 -4.25 -2.60
CA PRO A 541 -6.98 -5.55 -1.96
C PRO A 541 -7.76 -5.61 -0.63
N THR A 542 -8.08 -4.46 -0.02
CA THR A 542 -8.93 -4.40 1.18
C THR A 542 -10.42 -4.41 0.84
N PHE A 543 -10.77 -4.09 -0.42
CA PHE A 543 -12.13 -4.20 -0.90
C PHE A 543 -12.41 -5.64 -1.34
N ARG A 544 -13.19 -6.36 -0.55
CA ARG A 544 -13.54 -7.76 -0.82
C ARG A 544 -14.98 -7.88 -1.24
N LEU A 545 -15.21 -8.75 -2.20
CA LEU A 545 -16.53 -9.09 -2.71
C LEU A 545 -16.76 -10.58 -2.54
N PHE A 546 -17.88 -10.97 -1.99
CA PHE A 546 -18.35 -12.34 -1.99
C PHE A 546 -19.86 -12.39 -2.15
N VAL A 547 -20.36 -13.45 -2.70
CA VAL A 547 -21.77 -13.71 -2.80
C VAL A 547 -22.13 -14.68 -1.68
N ASP A 548 -23.08 -14.30 -0.86
CA ASP A 548 -23.62 -15.19 0.16
C ASP A 548 -24.49 -16.25 -0.54
N GLU A 549 -24.05 -17.49 -0.51
CA GLU A 549 -24.70 -18.60 -1.19
C GLU A 549 -26.13 -18.86 -0.70
N GLU A 550 -26.44 -18.45 0.52
CA GLU A 550 -27.74 -18.68 1.13
C GLU A 550 -28.74 -17.56 0.85
N SER A 551 -28.29 -16.29 0.89
CA SER A 551 -29.15 -15.14 0.63
C SER A 551 -29.12 -14.66 -0.83
N GLU A 552 -28.20 -15.19 -1.63
CA GLU A 552 -27.89 -14.71 -2.99
C GLU A 552 -27.57 -13.21 -3.02
N GLU A 553 -27.24 -12.62 -1.86
CA GLU A 553 -26.84 -11.23 -1.77
C GLU A 553 -25.35 -11.08 -2.05
N THR A 554 -25.01 -10.08 -2.82
CA THR A 554 -23.62 -9.67 -2.97
C THR A 554 -23.23 -8.84 -1.76
N ILE A 555 -22.15 -9.26 -1.07
CA ILE A 555 -21.62 -8.57 0.10
C ILE A 555 -20.30 -7.94 -0.27
N ILE A 556 -20.14 -6.65 0.06
CA ILE A 556 -18.88 -5.92 -0.05
C ILE A 556 -18.33 -5.68 1.34
N SER A 557 -17.02 -5.84 1.49
CA SER A 557 -16.31 -5.64 2.74
C SER A 557 -15.17 -4.65 2.55
N GLY A 558 -14.89 -3.83 3.56
CA GLY A 558 -13.87 -2.80 3.53
C GLY A 558 -13.43 -2.34 4.92
N MET A 559 -12.60 -1.30 4.96
CA MET A 559 -11.94 -0.79 6.17
C MET A 559 -12.86 0.07 7.05
N GLY A 560 -13.89 0.68 6.48
CA GLY A 560 -14.79 1.56 7.22
C GLY A 560 -16.00 1.99 6.41
N GLU A 561 -16.88 2.78 7.05
CA GLU A 561 -18.13 3.24 6.44
C GLU A 561 -17.86 4.16 5.25
N LEU A 562 -16.96 5.14 5.42
CA LEU A 562 -16.60 6.08 4.36
C LEU A 562 -15.94 5.37 3.17
N HIS A 563 -15.12 4.36 3.43
CA HIS A 563 -14.50 3.53 2.39
C HIS A 563 -15.56 2.88 1.49
N LEU A 564 -16.50 2.19 2.08
CA LEU A 564 -17.58 1.52 1.33
C LEU A 564 -18.52 2.52 0.64
N GLU A 565 -18.84 3.65 1.29
CA GLU A 565 -19.66 4.72 0.70
C GLU A 565 -19.02 5.29 -0.57
N ILE A 566 -17.70 5.49 -0.58
CA ILE A 566 -16.99 5.99 -1.75
C ILE A 566 -17.04 5.01 -2.91
N TYR A 567 -16.86 3.70 -2.68
CA TYR A 567 -16.99 2.72 -3.76
C TYR A 567 -18.41 2.63 -4.32
N ILE A 568 -19.43 2.79 -3.48
CA ILE A 568 -20.83 2.86 -3.93
C ILE A 568 -21.07 4.11 -4.79
N GLU A 569 -20.49 5.25 -4.37
CA GLU A 569 -20.63 6.49 -5.15
C GLU A 569 -19.83 6.43 -6.46
N ARG A 570 -18.63 5.82 -6.47
CA ARG A 570 -17.87 5.54 -7.69
C ARG A 570 -18.67 4.63 -8.64
N LEU A 571 -19.32 3.60 -8.13
CA LEU A 571 -20.17 2.72 -8.91
C LEU A 571 -21.29 3.50 -9.60
N ARG A 572 -21.93 4.44 -8.88
CA ARG A 572 -22.96 5.32 -9.42
C ARG A 572 -22.42 6.27 -10.49
N ARG A 573 -21.28 6.93 -10.24
CA ARG A 573 -20.74 7.96 -11.14
C ARG A 573 -20.01 7.38 -12.35
N GLU A 574 -19.12 6.40 -12.14
CA GLU A 574 -18.28 5.84 -13.21
C GLU A 574 -19.07 4.85 -14.09
N TYR A 575 -19.88 3.99 -13.47
CA TYR A 575 -20.60 2.90 -14.17
C TYR A 575 -22.09 3.18 -14.40
N LYS A 576 -22.61 4.27 -13.86
CA LYS A 576 -24.04 4.64 -13.93
C LYS A 576 -24.97 3.57 -13.34
N VAL A 577 -24.50 2.85 -12.32
CA VAL A 577 -25.24 1.79 -11.64
C VAL A 577 -25.75 2.28 -10.29
N ASP A 578 -27.05 2.39 -10.13
CA ASP A 578 -27.67 2.66 -8.84
C ASP A 578 -27.86 1.37 -8.06
N CYS A 579 -27.44 1.38 -6.79
CA CYS A 579 -27.55 0.24 -5.89
C CYS A 579 -28.42 0.52 -4.66
N THR A 580 -28.93 -0.56 -4.09
CA THR A 580 -29.53 -0.57 -2.75
C THR A 580 -28.53 -1.25 -1.82
N THR A 581 -28.29 -0.63 -0.67
CA THR A 581 -27.38 -1.16 0.35
C THR A 581 -28.16 -1.63 1.57
N GLY A 582 -27.72 -2.76 2.15
CA GLY A 582 -28.21 -3.23 3.43
C GLY A 582 -27.53 -2.53 4.61
N GLN A 583 -27.90 -2.91 5.83
CA GLN A 583 -27.27 -2.36 7.03
C GLN A 583 -25.83 -2.86 7.19
N PRO A 584 -24.93 -2.04 7.75
CA PRO A 584 -23.57 -2.46 8.06
C PRO A 584 -23.54 -3.69 8.98
N ARG A 585 -22.66 -4.65 8.65
CA ARG A 585 -22.42 -5.85 9.45
C ARG A 585 -20.97 -5.89 9.88
N VAL A 586 -20.72 -6.24 11.12
CA VAL A 586 -19.37 -6.47 11.64
C VAL A 586 -18.87 -7.84 11.17
N ALA A 587 -17.66 -7.92 10.71
CA ALA A 587 -17.03 -9.17 10.29
C ALA A 587 -16.52 -9.93 11.53
N TYR A 588 -17.39 -10.73 12.12
CA TYR A 588 -17.03 -11.63 13.22
C TYR A 588 -16.13 -12.78 12.73
N ARG A 589 -15.44 -13.43 13.66
CA ARG A 589 -14.69 -14.67 13.47
C ARG A 589 -15.15 -15.71 14.49
N GLU A 590 -14.74 -16.93 14.29
CA GLU A 590 -15.00 -18.01 15.24
C GLU A 590 -13.67 -18.66 15.66
N THR A 591 -13.59 -19.18 16.86
CA THR A 591 -12.43 -19.93 17.35
C THR A 591 -12.88 -20.98 18.38
N ILE A 592 -11.95 -21.79 18.86
CA ILE A 592 -12.15 -22.79 19.90
C ILE A 592 -11.36 -22.42 21.14
N SER A 593 -11.87 -22.72 22.32
CA SER A 593 -11.21 -22.43 23.61
C SER A 593 -10.51 -23.62 24.22
N ASN A 594 -10.94 -24.85 23.91
CA ASN A 594 -10.44 -26.10 24.54
C ASN A 594 -10.10 -27.14 23.48
N ARG A 595 -9.29 -28.11 23.90
CA ARG A 595 -9.06 -29.31 23.11
C ARG A 595 -10.29 -30.21 23.16
N ALA A 596 -10.67 -30.78 22.02
CA ALA A 596 -11.70 -31.80 21.90
C ALA A 596 -11.24 -32.91 20.95
N ASP A 597 -11.42 -34.17 21.39
CA ASP A 597 -11.10 -35.32 20.57
C ASP A 597 -12.26 -35.67 19.65
N TYR A 598 -11.95 -36.20 18.46
CA TYR A 598 -12.96 -36.68 17.54
C TYR A 598 -12.63 -38.05 16.98
N ASP A 599 -13.67 -38.82 16.73
CA ASP A 599 -13.67 -40.03 15.91
C ASP A 599 -14.92 -40.00 15.04
N PHE A 600 -14.73 -39.80 13.75
CA PHE A 600 -15.83 -39.68 12.83
C PHE A 600 -15.76 -40.69 11.71
N LEU A 601 -16.84 -41.49 11.56
CA LEU A 601 -16.99 -42.47 10.50
C LEU A 601 -18.04 -42.00 9.49
N LEU A 602 -17.59 -41.69 8.26
CA LEU A 602 -18.46 -41.48 7.11
C LEU A 602 -18.72 -42.86 6.46
N ARG A 603 -19.96 -43.28 6.43
CA ARG A 603 -20.39 -44.48 5.71
C ARG A 603 -21.70 -44.17 4.99
N ARG A 604 -21.64 -44.04 3.68
CA ARG A 604 -22.81 -43.86 2.82
C ARG A 604 -22.78 -44.92 1.70
N GLN A 605 -23.91 -45.57 1.48
CA GLN A 605 -24.05 -46.59 0.41
C GLN A 605 -25.44 -46.40 -0.24
N THR A 606 -25.42 -45.98 -1.50
CA THR A 606 -26.64 -45.67 -2.27
C THR A 606 -26.68 -46.42 -3.59
N GLY A 607 -26.41 -47.76 -3.56
CA GLY A 607 -26.60 -48.59 -4.75
C GLY A 607 -25.48 -48.51 -5.81
N GLY A 608 -24.23 -48.41 -5.40
CA GLY A 608 -23.01 -48.34 -6.21
C GLY A 608 -21.75 -48.27 -5.35
N PRO A 609 -20.58 -47.79 -5.85
CA PRO A 609 -19.45 -47.51 -4.98
C PRO A 609 -19.89 -46.56 -3.87
N GLY A 610 -19.66 -46.95 -2.62
CA GLY A 610 -20.02 -46.17 -1.45
C GLY A 610 -18.98 -45.12 -1.09
N ASP A 611 -19.26 -44.24 -0.12
CA ASP A 611 -18.32 -43.37 0.54
C ASP A 611 -17.96 -43.93 1.89
N PHE A 612 -16.69 -44.30 2.08
CA PHE A 612 -16.15 -44.72 3.36
C PHE A 612 -14.90 -43.94 3.74
N ALA A 613 -14.94 -43.28 4.90
CA ALA A 613 -13.79 -42.66 5.50
C ALA A 613 -13.96 -42.57 7.02
N ARG A 614 -12.98 -43.07 7.79
CA ARG A 614 -12.91 -42.83 9.25
C ARG A 614 -11.73 -41.93 9.52
N VAL A 615 -11.93 -40.87 10.27
CA VAL A 615 -10.91 -39.90 10.68
C VAL A 615 -10.99 -39.71 12.19
N GLY A 616 -9.89 -39.98 12.88
CA GLY A 616 -9.74 -39.81 14.31
C GLY A 616 -8.61 -38.85 14.66
N GLY A 617 -8.77 -38.13 15.78
CA GLY A 617 -7.79 -37.16 16.23
C GLY A 617 -8.38 -36.15 17.22
N TRP A 618 -7.86 -34.95 17.22
CA TRP A 618 -8.36 -33.88 18.08
C TRP A 618 -8.24 -32.52 17.38
N ILE A 619 -9.02 -31.57 17.85
CA ILE A 619 -8.85 -30.15 17.56
C ILE A 619 -8.41 -29.42 18.83
N GLU A 620 -7.59 -28.41 18.70
CA GLU A 620 -7.09 -27.60 19.81
C GLU A 620 -6.83 -26.15 19.36
N PRO A 621 -6.81 -25.20 20.30
CA PRO A 621 -6.39 -23.83 19.97
C PRO A 621 -4.96 -23.81 19.42
N ASN A 622 -4.72 -23.03 18.39
CA ASN A 622 -3.38 -22.87 17.82
C ASN A 622 -2.57 -21.85 18.64
N GLU A 623 -1.25 -22.00 18.68
CA GLU A 623 -0.34 -21.06 19.33
C GLU A 623 -0.36 -19.68 18.64
N GLU A 624 -0.58 -19.65 17.31
CA GLU A 624 -0.81 -18.43 16.53
C GLU A 624 -2.32 -18.19 16.37
N PRO A 625 -2.91 -17.20 17.08
CA PRO A 625 -4.37 -17.01 17.10
C PRO A 625 -5.02 -16.69 15.76
N GLU A 626 -4.23 -16.21 14.79
CA GLU A 626 -4.75 -15.81 13.48
C GLU A 626 -4.65 -16.91 12.42
N LYS A 627 -3.85 -17.95 12.69
CA LYS A 627 -3.59 -19.03 11.72
C LYS A 627 -4.29 -20.32 12.13
N ASN A 628 -4.79 -21.02 11.11
CA ASN A 628 -5.24 -22.39 11.24
C ASN A 628 -4.12 -23.33 10.81
N ASP A 629 -3.96 -24.46 11.51
CA ASP A 629 -2.90 -25.42 11.27
C ASP A 629 -3.47 -26.84 11.16
N PHE A 630 -2.96 -27.62 10.20
CA PHE A 630 -3.33 -29.00 10.03
C PHE A 630 -2.11 -29.91 10.21
N VAL A 631 -2.18 -30.79 11.20
CA VAL A 631 -1.06 -31.65 11.57
C VAL A 631 -1.37 -33.11 11.27
N ASN A 632 -0.48 -33.75 10.54
CA ASN A 632 -0.50 -35.19 10.33
C ASN A 632 0.30 -35.90 11.43
N ALA A 633 -0.39 -36.64 12.31
CA ALA A 633 0.21 -37.46 13.34
C ALA A 633 -0.11 -38.98 13.12
N VAL A 634 -0.54 -39.37 11.92
CA VAL A 634 -0.87 -40.76 11.59
C VAL A 634 0.39 -41.62 11.58
N VAL A 635 0.37 -42.71 12.33
CA VAL A 635 1.46 -43.70 12.42
C VAL A 635 1.06 -44.98 11.70
N GLY A 636 2.02 -45.61 11.00
CA GLY A 636 1.80 -46.93 10.41
C GLY A 636 1.02 -46.98 9.09
N GLY A 637 0.80 -45.82 8.44
CA GLY A 637 0.19 -45.76 7.12
C GLY A 637 -1.28 -46.18 7.08
N VAL A 638 -2.00 -46.04 8.17
CA VAL A 638 -3.43 -46.40 8.33
C VAL A 638 -4.29 -45.61 7.35
N ILE A 639 -3.90 -44.36 7.07
CA ILE A 639 -4.47 -43.53 6.04
C ILE A 639 -3.37 -43.21 5.03
N PRO A 640 -3.52 -43.48 3.72
CA PRO A 640 -2.59 -43.03 2.68
C PRO A 640 -2.42 -41.53 2.61
N ASP A 641 -1.21 -41.03 2.32
CA ASP A 641 -0.86 -39.60 2.30
C ASP A 641 -1.77 -38.74 1.41
N LYS A 642 -2.23 -39.27 0.28
CA LYS A 642 -3.18 -38.58 -0.59
C LYS A 642 -4.49 -38.24 0.10
N PHE A 643 -4.99 -39.11 0.96
CA PHE A 643 -6.21 -38.91 1.75
C PHE A 643 -5.99 -37.98 2.93
N ILE A 644 -4.77 -37.94 3.48
CA ILE A 644 -4.40 -36.98 4.51
C ILE A 644 -4.40 -35.57 3.93
N SER A 645 -3.86 -35.38 2.72
CA SER A 645 -3.97 -34.11 1.99
C SER A 645 -5.43 -33.71 1.71
N ALA A 646 -6.31 -34.67 1.46
CA ALA A 646 -7.75 -34.42 1.32
C ALA A 646 -8.40 -34.01 2.64
N CYS A 647 -7.97 -34.57 3.79
CA CYS A 647 -8.41 -34.14 5.12
C CYS A 647 -8.00 -32.68 5.41
N GLY A 648 -6.75 -32.30 5.07
CA GLY A 648 -6.28 -30.92 5.23
C GLY A 648 -7.15 -29.92 4.45
N LYS A 649 -7.44 -30.22 3.19
CA LYS A 649 -8.37 -29.41 2.39
C LYS A 649 -9.79 -29.38 2.97
N GLY A 650 -10.25 -30.49 3.54
CA GLY A 650 -11.53 -30.55 4.22
C GLY A 650 -11.59 -29.68 5.46
N PHE A 651 -10.51 -29.64 6.23
CA PHE A 651 -10.37 -28.73 7.36
C PHE A 651 -10.38 -27.25 6.94
N GLU A 652 -9.62 -26.88 5.90
CA GLU A 652 -9.62 -25.53 5.35
C GLU A 652 -11.03 -25.08 4.95
N ILE A 653 -11.76 -25.91 4.20
CA ILE A 653 -13.15 -25.64 3.81
C ILE A 653 -14.07 -25.52 5.03
N ALA A 654 -13.87 -26.35 6.05
CA ALA A 654 -14.67 -26.25 7.27
C ALA A 654 -14.39 -24.97 8.06
N CYS A 655 -13.15 -24.46 8.01
CA CYS A 655 -12.77 -23.19 8.63
C CYS A 655 -13.32 -21.97 7.89
N GLU A 656 -13.61 -22.05 6.59
CA GLU A 656 -14.22 -20.93 5.86
C GLU A 656 -15.62 -20.60 6.36
N LYS A 657 -16.37 -21.62 6.81
CA LYS A 657 -17.74 -21.44 7.31
C LYS A 657 -17.91 -22.17 8.65
N GLY A 658 -17.68 -21.40 9.73
CA GLY A 658 -17.76 -21.90 11.11
C GLY A 658 -19.17 -22.32 11.53
N PRO A 659 -19.31 -23.17 12.55
CA PRO A 659 -20.58 -23.74 12.94
C PRO A 659 -21.46 -22.84 13.83
N LEU A 660 -20.92 -21.75 14.44
CA LEU A 660 -21.69 -20.88 15.35
C LEU A 660 -22.50 -19.82 14.63
N LEU A 661 -21.85 -19.04 13.76
CA LEU A 661 -22.43 -17.91 13.03
C LEU A 661 -22.22 -18.03 11.51
N GLY A 662 -21.52 -19.07 11.04
CA GLY A 662 -21.15 -19.19 9.63
C GLY A 662 -19.99 -18.30 9.21
N HIS A 663 -19.27 -17.68 10.16
CA HIS A 663 -18.10 -16.88 9.90
C HIS A 663 -16.81 -17.73 9.87
N LYS A 664 -15.75 -17.16 9.30
CA LYS A 664 -14.45 -17.84 9.20
C LYS A 664 -13.90 -18.18 10.57
N VAL A 665 -13.42 -19.43 10.73
CA VAL A 665 -12.71 -19.89 11.92
C VAL A 665 -11.23 -19.52 11.80
N ILE A 666 -10.65 -19.00 12.89
CA ILE A 666 -9.23 -18.68 13.02
C ILE A 666 -8.66 -19.29 14.31
N GLY A 667 -7.35 -19.50 14.36
CA GLY A 667 -6.66 -19.99 15.56
C GLY A 667 -7.02 -21.43 15.95
N ALA A 668 -7.40 -22.26 15.01
CA ALA A 668 -7.71 -23.67 15.25
C ALA A 668 -6.63 -24.58 14.65
N ARG A 669 -6.19 -25.58 15.42
CA ARG A 669 -5.32 -26.65 14.96
C ARG A 669 -6.10 -27.95 14.92
N MET A 670 -6.06 -28.67 13.79
CA MET A 670 -6.64 -30.00 13.64
C MET A 670 -5.53 -31.02 13.48
N VAL A 671 -5.51 -32.00 14.36
CA VAL A 671 -4.55 -33.12 14.34
C VAL A 671 -5.29 -34.40 13.97
N VAL A 672 -4.78 -35.11 12.97
CA VAL A 672 -5.26 -36.44 12.58
C VAL A 672 -4.21 -37.46 12.99
N ASN A 673 -4.60 -38.43 13.84
CA ASN A 673 -3.70 -39.47 14.36
C ASN A 673 -4.16 -40.87 14.04
N ASP A 674 -5.43 -41.09 13.72
CA ASP A 674 -6.01 -42.42 13.44
C ASP A 674 -7.07 -42.34 12.31
N GLY A 675 -7.39 -43.46 11.72
CA GLY A 675 -8.45 -43.55 10.74
C GLY A 675 -8.55 -44.95 10.12
N ALA A 676 -9.44 -45.08 9.15
CA ALA A 676 -9.59 -46.32 8.39
C ALA A 676 -10.01 -46.06 6.96
N THR A 677 -9.50 -46.88 6.06
CA THR A 677 -9.81 -46.85 4.63
C THR A 677 -10.50 -48.14 4.19
N HIS A 678 -11.33 -48.05 3.15
CA HIS A 678 -11.91 -49.17 2.48
C HIS A 678 -11.36 -49.26 1.05
N VAL A 679 -11.05 -50.47 0.58
CA VAL A 679 -10.31 -50.70 -0.67
C VAL A 679 -11.03 -50.12 -1.90
N THR A 680 -12.38 -50.18 -1.91
CA THR A 680 -13.21 -49.75 -3.04
C THR A 680 -13.96 -48.45 -2.79
N ASP A 681 -14.32 -48.10 -1.54
CA ASP A 681 -15.27 -47.03 -1.22
C ASP A 681 -14.59 -45.82 -0.62
N SER A 682 -13.28 -45.81 -0.46
CA SER A 682 -12.53 -44.65 0.02
C SER A 682 -12.07 -43.79 -1.15
N SER A 683 -12.37 -42.49 -1.08
CA SER A 683 -12.02 -41.49 -2.06
C SER A 683 -11.52 -40.21 -1.38
N ASP A 684 -10.82 -39.36 -2.13
CA ASP A 684 -10.40 -38.04 -1.66
C ASP A 684 -11.60 -37.20 -1.22
N TYR A 685 -12.73 -37.34 -1.93
CA TYR A 685 -13.98 -36.68 -1.56
C TYR A 685 -14.53 -37.17 -0.24
N ALA A 686 -14.53 -38.48 0.02
CA ALA A 686 -15.01 -39.07 1.26
C ALA A 686 -14.20 -38.60 2.48
N PHE A 687 -12.86 -38.54 2.36
CA PHE A 687 -11.98 -38.07 3.43
C PHE A 687 -12.09 -36.55 3.63
N ASN A 688 -12.24 -35.79 2.57
CA ASN A 688 -12.50 -34.34 2.66
C ASN A 688 -13.82 -34.07 3.42
N LEU A 689 -14.90 -34.78 3.06
CA LEU A 689 -16.19 -34.60 3.71
C LEU A 689 -16.16 -35.13 5.18
N ALA A 690 -15.47 -36.25 5.44
CA ALA A 690 -15.31 -36.79 6.78
C ALA A 690 -14.56 -35.80 7.70
N ALA A 691 -13.48 -35.19 7.22
CA ALA A 691 -12.75 -34.16 7.96
C ALA A 691 -13.60 -32.93 8.27
N GLN A 692 -14.39 -32.43 7.31
CA GLN A 692 -15.32 -31.34 7.55
C GLN A 692 -16.33 -31.67 8.66
N MET A 693 -16.94 -32.83 8.59
CA MET A 693 -17.93 -33.27 9.57
C MET A 693 -17.33 -33.57 10.95
N ALA A 694 -16.10 -34.14 10.97
CA ALA A 694 -15.35 -34.37 12.19
C ALA A 694 -15.05 -33.04 12.91
N PHE A 695 -14.53 -32.06 12.16
CA PHE A 695 -14.26 -30.72 12.68
C PHE A 695 -15.50 -30.05 13.25
N ARG A 696 -16.60 -30.02 12.48
CA ARG A 696 -17.86 -29.39 12.91
C ARG A 696 -18.43 -30.04 14.20
N LYS A 697 -18.31 -31.37 14.34
CA LYS A 697 -18.76 -32.07 15.52
C LYS A 697 -17.87 -31.74 16.72
N ALA A 698 -16.55 -31.84 16.57
CA ALA A 698 -15.58 -31.51 17.59
C ALA A 698 -15.62 -30.03 18.04
N PHE A 699 -15.96 -29.13 17.15
CA PHE A 699 -16.02 -27.70 17.42
C PHE A 699 -17.05 -27.36 18.54
N ALA A 700 -18.17 -28.06 18.57
CA ALA A 700 -19.17 -27.87 19.62
C ALA A 700 -18.63 -28.31 21.00
N ASP A 701 -17.89 -29.42 21.04
CA ASP A 701 -17.30 -29.98 22.28
C ASP A 701 -16.04 -29.17 22.71
N ALA A 702 -15.38 -28.51 21.78
CA ALA A 702 -14.20 -27.69 22.03
C ALA A 702 -14.51 -26.27 22.60
N GLY A 703 -15.79 -25.99 22.87
CA GLY A 703 -16.18 -24.70 23.41
C GLY A 703 -15.96 -23.56 22.42
N GLY A 704 -16.71 -23.57 21.31
CA GLY A 704 -16.63 -22.55 20.28
C GLY A 704 -16.92 -21.14 20.80
N VAL A 705 -16.09 -20.18 20.39
CA VAL A 705 -16.17 -18.76 20.79
C VAL A 705 -16.31 -17.89 19.57
N VAL A 706 -17.18 -16.90 19.64
CA VAL A 706 -17.30 -15.84 18.65
C VAL A 706 -16.27 -14.75 18.96
N LEU A 707 -15.52 -14.34 17.97
CA LEU A 707 -14.55 -13.26 18.05
C LEU A 707 -15.10 -12.01 17.38
N GLU A 708 -14.95 -10.88 18.05
CA GLU A 708 -15.26 -9.55 17.49
C GLU A 708 -13.98 -8.78 17.17
N PRO A 709 -13.98 -7.95 16.11
CA PRO A 709 -12.84 -7.10 15.79
C PRO A 709 -12.75 -5.96 16.80
N LEU A 710 -11.61 -5.85 17.47
CA LEU A 710 -11.25 -4.73 18.31
C LEU A 710 -10.47 -3.70 17.51
N MET A 711 -10.87 -2.43 17.71
CA MET A 711 -10.25 -1.27 17.09
C MET A 711 -9.41 -0.54 18.13
N LYS A 712 -8.12 -0.37 17.86
CA LYS A 712 -7.29 0.52 18.65
C LYS A 712 -7.69 1.95 18.34
N THR A 713 -8.36 2.57 19.29
CA THR A 713 -8.91 3.91 19.17
C THR A 713 -8.02 4.89 19.93
N THR A 714 -7.51 5.89 19.23
CA THR A 714 -6.77 7.02 19.82
C THR A 714 -7.67 8.23 19.80
N ILE A 715 -8.02 8.73 20.99
CA ILE A 715 -8.90 9.89 21.17
C ILE A 715 -8.09 11.03 21.75
N MET A 716 -8.21 12.21 21.16
CA MET A 716 -7.56 13.43 21.62
C MET A 716 -8.61 14.50 21.87
N ALA A 717 -8.56 15.13 23.03
CA ALA A 717 -9.44 16.23 23.37
C ALA A 717 -8.82 17.12 24.45
N PRO A 718 -9.28 18.38 24.60
CA PRO A 718 -8.86 19.24 25.70
C PRO A 718 -9.15 18.63 27.08
N ASN A 719 -8.25 18.86 28.02
CA ASN A 719 -8.32 18.30 29.38
C ASN A 719 -9.68 18.54 30.08
N GLU A 720 -10.36 19.66 29.78
CA GLU A 720 -11.69 19.99 30.32
C GLU A 720 -12.77 18.92 29.99
N PHE A 721 -12.60 18.14 28.90
CA PHE A 721 -13.55 17.11 28.46
C PHE A 721 -13.15 15.70 28.84
N GLN A 722 -12.03 15.50 29.56
CA GLN A 722 -11.52 14.16 29.89
C GLN A 722 -12.59 13.27 30.54
N GLY A 723 -13.33 13.80 31.54
CA GLY A 723 -14.37 13.03 32.20
C GLY A 723 -15.50 12.60 31.27
N ASN A 724 -15.92 13.48 30.35
CA ASN A 724 -16.96 13.17 29.37
C ASN A 724 -16.51 12.08 28.39
N VAL A 725 -15.25 12.15 27.91
CA VAL A 725 -14.69 11.17 26.99
C VAL A 725 -14.51 9.82 27.67
N LEU A 726 -13.98 9.78 28.88
CA LEU A 726 -13.87 8.54 29.67
C LEU A 726 -15.23 7.89 29.89
N MET A 727 -16.26 8.66 30.20
CA MET A 727 -17.63 8.15 30.34
C MET A 727 -18.16 7.57 29.02
N LEU A 728 -17.91 8.23 27.88
CA LEU A 728 -18.32 7.73 26.57
C LEU A 728 -17.63 6.41 26.18
N VAL A 729 -16.35 6.29 26.49
CA VAL A 729 -15.53 5.10 26.20
C VAL A 729 -15.94 3.95 27.12
N ASN A 730 -16.09 4.20 28.43
CA ASN A 730 -16.55 3.20 29.39
C ASN A 730 -17.98 2.68 29.09
N LYS A 731 -18.88 3.55 28.64
CA LYS A 731 -20.23 3.16 28.20
C LYS A 731 -20.20 2.13 27.06
N ARG A 732 -19.10 2.07 26.30
CA ARG A 732 -18.90 1.15 25.20
C ARG A 732 -18.11 -0.11 25.57
N ASN A 733 -17.87 -0.31 26.86
CA ASN A 733 -17.07 -1.44 27.41
C ASN A 733 -15.67 -1.52 26.76
N ALA A 734 -15.09 -0.39 26.43
CA ALA A 734 -13.75 -0.34 25.86
C ALA A 734 -12.69 -0.57 26.92
N THR A 735 -11.60 -1.22 26.57
CA THR A 735 -10.44 -1.44 27.44
C THR A 735 -9.45 -0.31 27.24
N ILE A 736 -9.27 0.52 28.26
CA ILE A 736 -8.28 1.60 28.22
C ILE A 736 -6.89 1.00 28.32
N ILE A 737 -6.05 1.30 27.32
CA ILE A 737 -4.66 0.85 27.26
C ILE A 737 -3.76 1.89 27.93
N ASP A 738 -3.93 3.16 27.54
CA ASP A 738 -3.06 4.24 27.98
C ASP A 738 -3.80 5.58 28.01
N THR A 739 -3.36 6.48 28.89
CA THR A 739 -3.88 7.84 28.97
C THR A 739 -2.74 8.80 29.23
N GLU A 740 -2.36 9.57 28.24
CA GLU A 740 -1.35 10.61 28.34
C GLU A 740 -2.05 11.96 28.55
N ILE A 741 -1.71 12.65 29.63
CA ILE A 741 -2.26 13.99 29.94
C ILE A 741 -1.17 15.02 29.68
N GLY A 742 -1.40 15.85 28.67
CA GLY A 742 -0.55 17.02 28.38
C GLY A 742 -1.00 18.27 29.13
N SER A 743 -0.37 19.38 28.85
CA SER A 743 -0.69 20.68 29.50
C SER A 743 -2.08 21.19 29.12
N GLU A 744 -2.51 21.01 27.89
CA GLU A 744 -3.81 21.51 27.39
C GLU A 744 -4.74 20.38 26.94
N ASP A 745 -4.20 19.32 26.36
CA ASP A 745 -4.93 18.20 25.79
C ASP A 745 -4.55 16.89 26.47
N PHE A 746 -5.45 15.94 26.47
CA PHE A 746 -5.17 14.56 26.82
C PHE A 746 -5.32 13.64 25.60
N THR A 747 -4.57 12.56 25.61
CA THR A 747 -4.67 11.47 24.61
C THR A 747 -5.07 10.19 25.33
N LEU A 748 -6.17 9.58 24.91
CA LEU A 748 -6.68 8.30 25.40
C LEU A 748 -6.53 7.24 24.33
N ILE A 749 -5.86 6.15 24.66
CA ILE A 749 -5.73 4.98 23.79
C ILE A 749 -6.54 3.85 24.41
N ALA A 750 -7.47 3.30 23.64
CA ALA A 750 -8.35 2.22 24.09
C ALA A 750 -8.64 1.22 23.00
N ASP A 751 -8.79 -0.05 23.35
CA ASP A 751 -9.36 -1.07 22.48
C ASP A 751 -10.87 -1.08 22.61
N CYS A 752 -11.55 -0.82 21.51
CA CYS A 752 -13.00 -0.72 21.42
C CYS A 752 -13.55 -1.72 20.42
N SER A 753 -14.67 -2.38 20.73
CA SER A 753 -15.40 -3.17 19.75
C SER A 753 -15.90 -2.30 18.59
N LEU A 754 -15.68 -2.72 17.35
CA LEU A 754 -16.15 -1.98 16.17
C LEU A 754 -17.67 -1.78 16.21
N ASN A 755 -18.41 -2.78 16.66
CA ASN A 755 -19.87 -2.69 16.80
C ASN A 755 -20.31 -1.56 17.74
N ALA A 756 -19.54 -1.31 18.80
CA ALA A 756 -19.82 -0.24 19.76
C ALA A 756 -19.44 1.15 19.24
N MET A 757 -18.60 1.22 18.19
CA MET A 757 -18.08 2.48 17.68
C MET A 757 -18.98 3.15 16.62
N PHE A 758 -20.02 2.47 16.14
CA PHE A 758 -20.98 3.12 15.24
C PHE A 758 -21.61 4.36 15.90
N GLY A 759 -21.57 5.49 15.18
CA GLY A 759 -22.08 6.79 15.67
C GLY A 759 -21.20 7.46 16.75
N PHE A 760 -20.02 6.93 17.07
CA PHE A 760 -19.13 7.50 18.09
C PHE A 760 -18.66 8.91 17.72
N SER A 761 -18.36 9.17 16.45
CA SER A 761 -17.93 10.48 15.96
C SER A 761 -18.89 11.61 16.36
N THR A 762 -20.19 11.39 16.15
CA THR A 762 -21.23 12.37 16.49
C THR A 762 -21.33 12.60 18.00
N GLN A 763 -21.23 11.52 18.78
CA GLN A 763 -21.30 11.61 20.25
C GLN A 763 -20.05 12.25 20.84
N LEU A 764 -18.87 11.95 20.32
CA LEU A 764 -17.62 12.58 20.73
C LEU A 764 -17.65 14.08 20.48
N ARG A 765 -18.06 14.51 19.27
CA ARG A 765 -18.20 15.92 18.93
C ARG A 765 -19.20 16.63 19.81
N ALA A 766 -20.34 16.00 20.09
CA ALA A 766 -21.33 16.56 21.01
C ALA A 766 -20.77 16.72 22.46
N ALA A 767 -20.03 15.72 22.96
CA ALA A 767 -19.47 15.72 24.31
C ALA A 767 -18.27 16.66 24.49
N THR A 768 -17.57 17.01 23.41
CA THR A 768 -16.36 17.83 23.40
C THR A 768 -16.55 19.17 22.68
N GLN A 769 -17.80 19.59 22.43
CA GLN A 769 -18.13 20.83 21.73
C GLN A 769 -17.43 20.94 20.35
N GLY A 770 -17.21 19.81 19.68
CA GLY A 770 -16.53 19.73 18.40
C GLY A 770 -15.00 19.74 18.45
N LYS A 771 -14.40 19.84 19.64
CA LYS A 771 -12.94 19.89 19.82
C LYS A 771 -12.27 18.52 19.89
N GLY A 772 -13.04 17.46 20.18
CA GLY A 772 -12.50 16.10 20.27
C GLY A 772 -12.33 15.44 18.92
N GLU A 773 -11.21 14.79 18.74
CA GLU A 773 -10.85 14.00 17.57
C GLU A 773 -10.58 12.56 17.96
N PHE A 774 -10.82 11.65 17.04
CA PHE A 774 -10.42 10.27 17.22
C PHE A 774 -9.97 9.66 15.92
N SER A 775 -9.12 8.67 16.04
CA SER A 775 -8.77 7.74 14.98
C SER A 775 -8.91 6.33 15.50
N MET A 776 -9.24 5.39 14.64
CA MET A 776 -9.31 3.98 15.00
C MET A 776 -8.68 3.14 13.90
N GLU A 777 -7.92 2.13 14.27
CA GLU A 777 -7.33 1.15 13.36
C GLU A 777 -7.64 -0.25 13.87
N PHE A 778 -7.69 -1.22 12.97
CA PHE A 778 -7.85 -2.61 13.39
C PHE A 778 -6.66 -3.03 14.26
N SER A 779 -6.96 -3.60 15.43
CA SER A 779 -5.96 -4.11 16.36
C SER A 779 -5.86 -5.63 16.27
N HIS A 780 -6.88 -6.32 16.75
CA HIS A 780 -6.92 -7.78 16.77
C HIS A 780 -8.37 -8.26 16.95
N TYR A 781 -8.56 -9.56 16.87
CA TYR A 781 -9.81 -10.21 17.23
C TYR A 781 -9.79 -10.65 18.69
N ALA A 782 -10.84 -10.37 19.44
CA ALA A 782 -11.01 -10.80 20.82
C ALA A 782 -12.36 -11.50 21.04
N ALA A 783 -12.45 -12.30 22.10
CA ALA A 783 -13.69 -13.00 22.42
C ALA A 783 -14.84 -12.03 22.70
N ALA A 784 -15.93 -12.18 21.99
CA ALA A 784 -17.13 -11.40 22.21
C ALA A 784 -17.71 -11.65 23.61
N PRO A 785 -18.28 -10.63 24.27
CA PRO A 785 -18.94 -10.81 25.56
C PRO A 785 -20.01 -11.93 25.49
N PRO A 786 -20.17 -12.75 26.53
CA PRO A 786 -21.05 -13.92 26.50
C PRO A 786 -22.53 -13.61 26.20
N HIS A 787 -23.00 -12.39 26.55
CA HIS A 787 -24.34 -11.97 26.21
C HIS A 787 -24.50 -11.69 24.72
N LEU A 788 -23.51 -11.04 24.11
CA LEU A 788 -23.48 -10.74 22.69
C LEU A 788 -23.37 -12.03 21.86
N GLN A 789 -22.48 -12.95 22.27
CA GLN A 789 -22.35 -14.25 21.61
C GLN A 789 -23.70 -14.99 21.58
N ARG A 790 -24.40 -15.05 22.73
CA ARG A 790 -25.73 -15.72 22.81
C ARG A 790 -26.76 -15.05 21.91
N GLU A 791 -26.78 -13.73 21.85
CA GLU A 791 -27.71 -12.98 21.00
C GLU A 791 -27.43 -13.27 19.52
N LEU A 792 -26.18 -13.19 19.10
CA LEU A 792 -25.75 -13.45 17.72
C LEU A 792 -26.07 -14.90 17.30
N CYS A 793 -25.72 -15.86 18.13
CA CYS A 793 -26.04 -17.28 17.86
C CYS A 793 -27.56 -17.54 17.75
N ALA A 794 -28.35 -16.95 18.65
CA ALA A 794 -29.81 -17.08 18.58
C ALA A 794 -30.41 -16.44 17.34
N LYS A 795 -29.87 -15.30 16.91
CA LYS A 795 -30.27 -14.63 15.66
C LYS A 795 -29.94 -15.50 14.44
N TYR A 796 -28.73 -16.02 14.36
CA TYR A 796 -28.28 -16.87 13.27
C TYR A 796 -29.10 -18.17 13.18
N GLN A 797 -29.40 -18.81 14.31
CA GLN A 797 -30.24 -20.01 14.34
C GLN A 797 -31.65 -19.73 13.81
N LYS A 798 -32.26 -18.60 14.19
CA LYS A 798 -33.56 -18.18 13.64
C LYS A 798 -33.52 -17.94 12.13
N GLU A 799 -32.42 -17.35 11.64
CA GLU A 799 -32.21 -17.13 10.21
C GLU A 799 -32.09 -18.47 9.46
N LEU A 800 -31.36 -19.43 10.02
CA LEU A 800 -31.24 -20.79 9.46
C LEU A 800 -32.59 -21.54 9.45
N GLU A 801 -33.37 -21.44 10.52
CA GLU A 801 -34.71 -22.04 10.59
C GLU A 801 -35.66 -21.42 9.56
N ALA A 802 -35.63 -20.08 9.44
CA ALA A 802 -36.44 -19.37 8.44
C ALA A 802 -36.07 -19.74 7.00
N LYS A 803 -34.80 -20.08 6.75
CA LYS A 803 -34.33 -20.54 5.44
C LYS A 803 -34.70 -21.99 5.15
N ARG A 804 -34.78 -22.86 6.17
CA ARG A 804 -35.21 -24.25 6.04
C ARG A 804 -36.69 -24.42 5.78
N THR A 805 -37.47 -23.42 6.16
CA THR A 805 -38.94 -23.40 5.99
C THR A 805 -39.40 -22.75 4.67
N LYS A 806 -38.52 -22.15 3.93
CA LYS A 806 -38.70 -21.71 2.54
C LYS A 806 -38.19 -22.77 1.56
#